data_b6b3b2b22aa9ab147d9594cc0fb16015
#
_entry.id   b6b3b2b22aa9ab147d9594cc0fb16015
#
_cell.length_a   1.000
_cell.length_b   1.000
_cell.length_c   1.000
_cell.angle_alpha   90.00
_cell.angle_beta   90.00
_cell.angle_gamma   90.00
#
_symmetry.space_group_name_H-M   'P 1'
#
loop_
_entity.id
_entity.type
_entity.pdbx_description
1 polymer ?
#
loop_
_entity_poly.entity_id
_entity_poly.type
_entity_poly.pdbx_seq_one_letter_code
_entity_poly.pdbx_strand_id
1 'polypeptide(L)'
;MVQRKLSKKRPQNDNTTQRKARASKPGRPAAAHSGGKASKRVKDAQPDRIDVRDWFYKPSLAPLPDELVNCGRVPMILDQGTEGACTGFALAAVINFHLASRKLARLVSPYMLYTLARRYDEWPGENYEGSSARGAMKGWGAHGVCKRESWGSLQERTLTEELSKESSLTPGGAYYRVMHRNIRDLHAALAESGILYMTLMVHAGWDRPGPSTRKLHFAQTGKQRTLDVPIIRRRGRAEDGHAVAIVGYTAEGFIIQNSWGTSWGAEGFAILPYEDYMLHATDVWVAQLGVPISLRNWEGQGADSAAGLHRAAQAIPLADIRPYVVDVSNNGELSRSGSYWTSEDDLRRLFTDVIPNATKSWKKKRVLLYLHGGLNDEDAVARRVVAYRDVLLANQIYPLHIMWESGVFETLGGIVQDVFTDVDERAGAVADWMQRLRDGLDEAKDRSLELTVAPLGSAMWREMKENARLASKHPDGIGAMALIARYALAALAAHPTNERAKWEIHVVGHSAGSIFAAHALEHLIQLGAALKSIQLLAPAITIDDYKTYVMPHIEQRSCPLPTIYNLSDAAERADSVGPYGKSLLYLVSNAFEGQRGKPLLGMTRYLVADEQGRRDDVDAQIARLHAKKGSLVITGAKASAGSASQSTSHGGFDADVATMNSVLHRILAAAPAQPFTERDLGFKSKASSFAPQHPVPLQTIELPANRRAPANNQLRNRRLA
;
A
#
# COMPACT_ATOMS: atom_id res chain seq x y z
N MET A 1 -64.61 22.10 -1.92
CA MET A 1 -65.18 22.30 -0.58
C MET A 1 -64.07 22.42 0.41
N VAL A 2 -64.03 23.56 0.98
CA VAL A 2 -63.60 24.08 2.28
C VAL A 2 -62.10 24.07 2.50
N GLN A 3 -61.34 25.10 2.22
CA GLN A 3 -61.07 26.45 2.76
C GLN A 3 -61.04 26.51 4.32
N ARG A 4 -59.85 26.95 4.81
CA ARG A 4 -59.59 28.20 5.63
C ARG A 4 -58.14 28.20 6.12
N LYS A 5 -57.36 29.17 5.69
CA LYS A 5 -57.07 30.59 6.12
C LYS A 5 -56.21 30.68 7.40
N LEU A 6 -54.93 31.12 7.27
CA LEU A 6 -54.33 32.46 7.43
C LEU A 6 -54.32 33.04 8.85
N SER A 7 -53.15 33.41 9.39
CA SER A 7 -52.69 34.76 9.77
C SER A 7 -51.30 34.68 10.42
N LYS A 8 -50.26 35.32 9.94
CA LYS A 8 -49.73 36.70 10.05
C LYS A 8 -49.54 37.18 11.50
N LYS A 9 -48.26 37.40 11.93
CA LYS A 9 -47.66 38.74 12.17
C LYS A 9 -46.27 38.67 12.81
N ARG A 10 -45.32 39.38 12.19
CA ARG A 10 -44.13 40.00 12.80
C ARG A 10 -44.54 41.23 13.62
N PRO A 11 -43.72 41.81 14.54
CA PRO A 11 -42.73 42.78 14.10
C PRO A 11 -41.36 42.75 14.82
N GLN A 12 -40.41 43.45 14.19
CA GLN A 12 -39.11 43.90 14.64
C GLN A 12 -39.22 44.84 15.87
N ASN A 13 -38.13 44.92 16.66
CA ASN A 13 -37.64 46.19 17.16
C ASN A 13 -36.13 46.19 17.43
N ASP A 14 -35.47 47.13 16.80
CA ASP A 14 -34.13 47.63 17.08
C ASP A 14 -34.05 48.27 18.46
N ASN A 15 -32.92 48.16 19.15
CA ASN A 15 -32.43 49.28 19.96
C ASN A 15 -30.90 49.18 20.18
N THR A 16 -30.19 50.03 19.48
CA THR A 16 -28.83 50.52 19.75
C THR A 16 -28.79 51.32 21.03
N THR A 17 -27.84 51.03 21.91
CA THR A 17 -27.39 52.03 22.90
C THR A 17 -25.87 51.92 23.13
N GLN A 18 -25.17 52.94 22.64
CA GLN A 18 -23.78 53.27 22.99
C GLN A 18 -23.66 53.55 24.50
N ARG A 19 -22.60 53.06 25.14
CA ARG A 19 -22.11 53.64 26.38
C ARG A 19 -20.59 53.75 26.40
N LYS A 20 -20.19 54.99 26.65
CA LYS A 20 -18.88 55.60 26.68
C LYS A 20 -17.88 54.94 27.65
N ALA A 21 -16.63 54.97 27.27
CA ALA A 21 -15.44 54.72 28.08
C ALA A 21 -15.33 55.59 29.30
N ARG A 22 -14.88 55.04 30.42
CA ARG A 22 -14.35 55.75 31.56
C ARG A 22 -13.07 55.10 32.03
N ALA A 23 -11.97 55.83 31.95
CA ALA A 23 -10.65 55.46 32.43
C ALA A 23 -10.61 55.49 33.97
N SER A 24 -9.95 54.51 34.59
CA SER A 24 -9.51 54.62 35.99
C SER A 24 -8.20 53.86 36.21
N LYS A 25 -7.38 54.43 37.05
CA LYS A 25 -5.95 54.32 37.37
C LYS A 25 -5.51 52.92 37.89
N PRO A 26 -4.18 52.65 37.91
CA PRO A 26 -3.63 51.33 38.23
C PRO A 26 -3.56 51.06 39.74
N GLY A 27 -4.05 49.88 40.14
CA GLY A 27 -3.93 49.36 41.50
C GLY A 27 -2.98 48.16 41.56
N ARG A 28 -2.27 48.03 42.64
CA ARG A 28 -1.23 47.08 43.06
C ARG A 28 -1.56 45.60 42.75
N PRO A 29 -0.55 44.75 42.52
CA PRO A 29 -0.77 43.32 42.24
C PRO A 29 -1.13 42.56 43.54
N ALA A 30 -2.29 41.95 43.51
CA ALA A 30 -2.67 40.94 44.50
C ALA A 30 -2.27 39.55 43.95
N ALA A 31 -1.71 38.74 44.81
CA ALA A 31 -1.34 37.35 44.51
C ALA A 31 -2.60 36.56 44.10
N ALA A 32 -2.66 36.13 42.84
CA ALA A 32 -3.73 35.32 42.35
C ALA A 32 -3.34 33.84 42.48
N HIS A 33 -3.91 33.14 43.43
CA HIS A 33 -4.13 31.70 43.31
C HIS A 33 -5.28 31.50 42.33
N SER A 34 -4.94 31.31 41.05
CA SER A 34 -5.89 30.81 40.05
C SER A 34 -5.69 29.31 39.89
N GLY A 35 -6.51 28.53 40.60
CA GLY A 35 -6.80 27.16 40.25
C GLY A 35 -7.53 27.12 38.90
N GLY A 36 -6.77 27.28 37.80
CA GLY A 36 -7.28 27.06 36.47
C GLY A 36 -7.60 25.57 36.33
N LYS A 37 -8.83 25.21 35.97
CA LYS A 37 -9.17 23.88 35.50
C LYS A 37 -8.23 23.56 34.34
N ALA A 38 -7.31 22.60 34.53
CA ALA A 38 -6.47 22.11 33.46
C ALA A 38 -7.38 21.70 32.26
N SER A 39 -7.16 22.29 31.13
CA SER A 39 -7.87 21.95 29.91
C SER A 39 -7.67 20.44 29.65
N LYS A 40 -8.77 19.71 29.44
CA LYS A 40 -8.74 18.26 29.21
C LYS A 40 -8.04 17.98 27.89
N ARG A 41 -6.98 17.16 27.90
CA ARG A 41 -6.29 16.71 26.67
C ARG A 41 -7.20 15.83 25.85
N VAL A 42 -7.21 16.02 24.55
CA VAL A 42 -7.87 15.10 23.61
C VAL A 42 -6.99 13.86 23.42
N LYS A 43 -7.58 12.70 23.60
CA LYS A 43 -6.97 11.38 23.48
C LYS A 43 -7.86 10.56 22.55
N ASP A 44 -7.48 10.48 21.29
CA ASP A 44 -8.36 9.98 20.24
C ASP A 44 -7.59 9.20 19.14
N ALA A 45 -6.52 8.50 19.53
CA ALA A 45 -5.85 7.58 18.63
C ALA A 45 -6.73 6.36 18.38
N GLN A 46 -6.91 5.99 17.10
CA GLN A 46 -7.68 4.83 16.71
C GLN A 46 -6.75 3.62 16.51
N PRO A 47 -7.21 2.39 16.85
CA PRO A 47 -6.47 1.18 16.52
C PRO A 47 -6.38 1.01 15.00
N ASP A 48 -5.25 0.50 14.53
CA ASP A 48 -5.07 0.19 13.12
C ASP A 48 -6.02 -0.92 12.68
N ARG A 49 -6.63 -0.78 11.51
CA ARG A 49 -7.37 -1.88 10.88
C ARG A 49 -6.40 -3.01 10.52
N ILE A 50 -6.89 -4.24 10.50
CA ILE A 50 -6.08 -5.37 10.03
C ILE A 50 -5.71 -5.12 8.57
N ASP A 51 -4.43 -5.01 8.30
CA ASP A 51 -3.86 -4.87 6.97
C ASP A 51 -2.80 -5.95 6.77
N VAL A 52 -3.00 -6.73 5.76
CA VAL A 52 -2.16 -7.89 5.45
C VAL A 52 -0.82 -7.53 4.83
N ARG A 53 -0.69 -6.29 4.38
CA ARG A 53 0.59 -5.74 3.91
C ARG A 53 1.50 -5.36 5.07
N ASP A 54 1.02 -5.47 6.32
CA ASP A 54 1.88 -5.28 7.47
C ASP A 54 2.96 -6.36 7.48
N TRP A 55 4.18 -5.94 7.27
CA TRP A 55 5.32 -6.81 7.49
C TRP A 55 5.49 -7.02 8.98
N PHE A 56 5.41 -8.27 9.40
CA PHE A 56 5.65 -8.60 10.80
C PHE A 56 7.15 -8.59 11.10
N TYR A 57 7.49 -7.97 12.24
CA TYR A 57 8.84 -8.01 12.75
C TYR A 57 9.23 -9.46 13.07
N LYS A 58 10.39 -9.90 12.60
CA LYS A 58 10.98 -11.20 12.91
C LYS A 58 12.19 -10.96 13.82
N PRO A 59 12.14 -11.41 15.10
CA PRO A 59 13.24 -11.21 16.03
C PRO A 59 14.48 -11.98 15.60
N SER A 60 15.66 -11.39 15.81
CA SER A 60 16.92 -12.10 15.70
C SER A 60 17.13 -13.07 16.88
N LEU A 61 18.06 -14.02 16.73
CA LEU A 61 18.41 -14.95 17.80
C LEU A 61 19.40 -14.35 18.84
N ALA A 62 19.56 -13.01 18.85
CA ALA A 62 20.45 -12.35 19.81
C ALA A 62 19.95 -12.51 21.25
N PRO A 63 20.82 -12.75 22.23
CA PRO A 63 20.44 -12.76 23.62
C PRO A 63 19.86 -11.40 24.03
N LEU A 64 18.73 -11.44 24.78
CA LEU A 64 18.07 -10.23 25.25
C LEU A 64 18.63 -9.84 26.62
N PRO A 65 18.92 -8.57 26.88
CA PRO A 65 19.27 -8.10 28.23
C PRO A 65 18.03 -8.16 29.14
N ASP A 66 18.27 -8.37 30.45
CA ASP A 66 17.20 -8.40 31.44
C ASP A 66 16.49 -7.05 31.59
N GLU A 67 17.20 -5.94 31.34
CA GLU A 67 16.69 -4.58 31.36
C GLU A 67 17.33 -3.76 30.25
N LEU A 68 16.55 -2.93 29.60
CA LEU A 68 16.98 -2.02 28.53
C LEU A 68 16.49 -0.61 28.83
N VAL A 69 17.40 0.38 28.94
CA VAL A 69 17.07 1.78 29.25
C VAL A 69 17.68 2.73 28.22
N ASN A 70 16.89 3.21 27.31
CA ASN A 70 17.31 4.14 26.24
C ASN A 70 16.92 5.61 26.52
N CYS A 71 16.46 5.96 27.72
CA CYS A 71 16.06 7.35 28.09
C CYS A 71 17.14 8.38 27.77
N GLY A 72 18.41 8.03 28.00
CA GLY A 72 19.55 8.93 27.72
C GLY A 72 19.80 9.21 26.23
N ARG A 73 19.21 8.45 25.34
CA ARG A 73 19.29 8.62 23.87
C ARG A 73 18.16 9.49 23.31
N VAL A 74 17.14 9.79 24.12
CA VAL A 74 16.01 10.63 23.73
C VAL A 74 16.47 12.09 23.65
N PRO A 75 16.39 12.74 22.47
CA PRO A 75 16.92 14.10 22.31
C PRO A 75 16.00 15.17 22.90
N MET A 76 14.68 14.92 22.94
CA MET A 76 13.69 15.89 23.38
C MET A 76 12.37 15.20 23.75
N ILE A 77 11.73 15.71 24.82
CA ILE A 77 10.33 15.38 25.16
C ILE A 77 9.43 16.45 24.52
N LEU A 78 8.45 15.99 23.77
CA LEU A 78 7.47 16.86 23.10
C LEU A 78 6.25 17.10 23.98
N ASP A 79 5.53 18.19 23.71
CA ASP A 79 4.24 18.49 24.36
C ASP A 79 3.20 18.82 23.27
N GLN A 80 2.17 17.97 23.16
CA GLN A 80 1.05 18.14 22.22
C GLN A 80 -0.02 19.12 22.75
N GLY A 81 0.10 19.60 23.99
CA GLY A 81 -0.91 20.45 24.60
C GLY A 81 -2.25 19.75 24.77
N THR A 82 -3.31 20.35 24.24
CA THR A 82 -4.69 19.85 24.33
C THR A 82 -5.17 19.14 23.06
N GLU A 83 -4.36 19.09 22.02
CA GLU A 83 -4.72 18.61 20.70
C GLU A 83 -4.72 17.07 20.59
N GLY A 84 -5.57 16.51 19.73
CA GLY A 84 -5.66 15.08 19.41
C GLY A 84 -4.52 14.55 18.54
N ALA A 85 -3.34 15.17 18.60
CA ALA A 85 -2.21 14.95 17.69
C ALA A 85 -1.21 13.87 18.15
N CYS A 86 -1.57 13.03 19.13
CA CYS A 86 -0.65 12.08 19.78
C CYS A 86 0.07 11.14 18.80
N THR A 87 -0.57 10.69 17.72
CA THR A 87 0.03 9.83 16.69
C THR A 87 1.20 10.52 15.99
N GLY A 88 1.04 11.77 15.57
CA GLY A 88 2.12 12.56 14.97
C GLY A 88 3.26 12.83 15.95
N PHE A 89 2.94 13.12 17.22
CA PHE A 89 3.93 13.41 18.27
C PHE A 89 4.73 12.17 18.68
N ALA A 90 4.08 11.03 18.81
CA ALA A 90 4.77 9.78 19.14
C ALA A 90 5.67 9.30 17.98
N LEU A 91 5.21 9.40 16.73
CA LEU A 91 6.05 9.08 15.58
C LEU A 91 7.23 10.08 15.44
N ALA A 92 7.02 11.37 15.71
CA ALA A 92 8.10 12.36 15.76
C ALA A 92 9.15 12.01 16.82
N ALA A 93 8.75 11.49 17.98
CA ALA A 93 9.68 11.02 19.01
C ALA A 93 10.54 9.87 18.49
N VAL A 94 9.96 8.89 17.78
CA VAL A 94 10.69 7.77 17.16
C VAL A 94 11.68 8.28 16.12
N ILE A 95 11.26 9.15 15.22
CA ILE A 95 12.12 9.71 14.17
C ILE A 95 13.28 10.52 14.77
N ASN A 96 12.98 11.36 15.76
CA ASN A 96 14.00 12.17 16.46
C ASN A 96 15.03 11.30 17.18
N PHE A 97 14.60 10.19 17.78
CA PHE A 97 15.50 9.22 18.40
C PHE A 97 16.47 8.62 17.37
N HIS A 98 15.97 8.20 16.22
CA HIS A 98 16.80 7.65 15.15
C HIS A 98 17.75 8.69 14.55
N LEU A 99 17.30 9.94 14.36
CA LEU A 99 18.15 11.04 13.91
C LEU A 99 19.29 11.32 14.90
N ALA A 100 18.96 11.40 16.18
CA ALA A 100 19.95 11.60 17.25
C ALA A 100 20.97 10.44 17.31
N SER A 101 20.51 9.20 17.14
CA SER A 101 21.37 8.01 17.09
C SER A 101 22.34 8.05 15.91
N ARG A 102 21.97 8.70 14.81
CA ARG A 102 22.82 8.96 13.64
C ARG A 102 23.62 10.28 13.74
N LYS A 103 23.60 10.94 14.89
CA LYS A 103 24.25 12.24 15.15
C LYS A 103 23.75 13.37 14.23
N LEU A 104 22.51 13.30 13.78
CA LEU A 104 21.87 14.34 13.00
C LEU A 104 21.11 15.29 13.94
N ALA A 105 21.60 16.53 14.06
CA ALA A 105 21.05 17.55 14.95
C ALA A 105 19.83 18.26 14.33
N ARG A 106 18.75 17.54 14.08
CA ARG A 106 17.48 18.12 13.63
C ARG A 106 16.30 17.44 14.30
N LEU A 107 15.25 18.19 14.50
CA LEU A 107 13.97 17.70 15.05
C LEU A 107 12.89 17.81 13.97
N VAL A 108 12.07 16.77 13.82
CA VAL A 108 11.01 16.75 12.82
C VAL A 108 9.70 17.33 13.35
N SER A 109 8.82 17.75 12.44
CA SER A 109 7.53 18.33 12.77
C SER A 109 6.51 17.26 13.17
N PRO A 110 6.03 17.26 14.44
CA PRO A 110 4.93 16.37 14.83
C PRO A 110 3.61 16.78 14.18
N TYR A 111 3.42 18.05 13.88
CA TYR A 111 2.19 18.55 13.24
C TYR A 111 2.09 18.14 11.78
N MET A 112 3.20 18.12 11.05
CA MET A 112 3.19 17.58 9.69
C MET A 112 2.81 16.10 9.70
N LEU A 113 3.41 15.30 10.59
CA LEU A 113 3.08 13.88 10.72
C LEU A 113 1.62 13.66 11.10
N TYR A 114 1.08 14.48 11.99
CA TYR A 114 -0.35 14.44 12.37
C TYR A 114 -1.26 14.83 11.21
N THR A 115 -0.95 15.90 10.46
CA THR A 115 -1.71 16.31 9.27
C THR A 115 -1.74 15.18 8.24
N LEU A 116 -0.58 14.55 8.00
CA LEU A 116 -0.49 13.42 7.10
C LEU A 116 -1.21 12.18 7.66
N ALA A 117 -1.12 11.93 8.97
CA ALA A 117 -1.84 10.83 9.61
C ALA A 117 -3.35 10.92 9.38
N ARG A 118 -3.93 12.11 9.51
CA ARG A 118 -5.35 12.35 9.23
C ARG A 118 -5.68 12.16 7.75
N ARG A 119 -4.79 12.58 6.85
CA ARG A 119 -4.96 12.41 5.41
C ARG A 119 -4.92 10.95 4.97
N TYR A 120 -4.08 10.14 5.61
CA TYR A 120 -3.93 8.70 5.34
C TYR A 120 -4.67 7.82 6.35
N ASP A 121 -5.65 8.42 7.04
CA ASP A 121 -6.43 7.72 8.05
C ASP A 121 -7.26 6.58 7.47
N GLU A 122 -7.38 5.52 8.25
CA GLU A 122 -8.09 4.30 7.86
C GLU A 122 -9.57 4.31 8.25
N TRP A 123 -10.04 5.43 8.87
CA TRP A 123 -11.41 5.62 9.35
C TRP A 123 -12.09 6.82 8.67
N PRO A 124 -12.28 6.78 7.32
CA PRO A 124 -12.84 7.89 6.58
C PRO A 124 -14.30 8.13 6.96
N GLY A 125 -14.67 9.41 7.07
CA GLY A 125 -16.06 9.83 7.35
C GLY A 125 -16.44 9.84 8.83
N GLU A 126 -15.54 9.47 9.74
CA GLU A 126 -15.74 9.62 11.16
C GLU A 126 -15.31 11.02 11.62
N ASN A 127 -16.17 11.69 12.40
CA ASN A 127 -15.88 13.04 12.90
C ASN A 127 -15.13 12.94 14.23
N TYR A 128 -13.83 12.67 14.19
CA TYR A 128 -12.95 12.66 15.35
C TYR A 128 -11.64 13.43 15.07
N GLU A 129 -10.95 13.89 16.11
CA GLU A 129 -9.72 14.68 15.97
C GLU A 129 -8.45 13.83 15.85
N GLY A 130 -8.53 12.53 16.15
CA GLY A 130 -7.40 11.61 16.16
C GLY A 130 -7.00 11.07 14.78
N SER A 131 -6.22 10.02 14.80
CA SER A 131 -5.76 9.26 13.62
C SER A 131 -5.17 7.91 14.05
N SER A 132 -4.84 7.05 13.09
CA SER A 132 -4.20 5.76 13.32
C SER A 132 -2.66 5.85 13.24
N ALA A 133 -1.97 4.88 13.87
CA ALA A 133 -0.50 4.78 13.79
C ALA A 133 -0.04 4.49 12.36
N ARG A 134 -0.73 3.59 11.66
CA ARG A 134 -0.43 3.27 10.26
C ARG A 134 -0.65 4.47 9.35
N GLY A 135 -1.70 5.26 9.56
CA GLY A 135 -1.94 6.50 8.83
C GLY A 135 -0.75 7.46 8.94
N ALA A 136 -0.19 7.61 10.15
CA ALA A 136 1.00 8.43 10.37
C ALA A 136 2.23 7.89 9.62
N MET A 137 2.46 6.57 9.64
CA MET A 137 3.58 5.94 8.93
C MET A 137 3.41 5.97 7.42
N LYS A 138 2.21 5.72 6.89
CA LYS A 138 1.90 5.88 5.46
C LYS A 138 2.19 7.32 5.00
N GLY A 139 1.73 8.31 5.75
CA GLY A 139 2.00 9.71 5.44
C GLY A 139 3.49 10.05 5.45
N TRP A 140 4.22 9.54 6.43
CA TRP A 140 5.69 9.72 6.49
C TRP A 140 6.40 9.00 5.34
N GLY A 141 6.01 7.77 5.01
CA GLY A 141 6.55 7.02 3.87
C GLY A 141 6.35 7.73 2.54
N ALA A 142 5.13 8.26 2.31
CA ALA A 142 4.78 8.93 1.06
C ALA A 142 5.42 10.31 0.87
N HIS A 143 5.59 11.09 1.96
CA HIS A 143 5.97 12.51 1.87
C HIS A 143 7.26 12.86 2.59
N GLY A 144 7.81 11.96 3.39
CA GLY A 144 8.87 12.33 4.33
C GLY A 144 8.34 13.25 5.43
N VAL A 145 9.25 13.97 6.11
CA VAL A 145 8.87 14.93 7.14
C VAL A 145 9.82 16.14 7.19
N CYS A 146 9.23 17.34 7.27
CA CYS A 146 9.97 18.59 7.43
C CYS A 146 10.54 18.75 8.84
N LYS A 147 11.50 19.66 8.99
CA LYS A 147 11.93 20.13 10.30
C LYS A 147 10.77 20.82 11.03
N ARG A 148 10.83 20.77 12.35
CA ARG A 148 9.84 21.40 13.23
C ARG A 148 9.69 22.89 12.96
N GLU A 149 10.81 23.59 12.75
CA GLU A 149 10.84 25.01 12.49
C GLU A 149 10.21 25.39 11.14
N SER A 150 10.43 24.59 10.12
CA SER A 150 9.93 24.85 8.76
C SER A 150 8.43 24.67 8.63
N TRP A 151 7.87 23.66 9.30
CA TRP A 151 6.43 23.42 9.28
C TRP A 151 5.69 24.35 10.25
N GLY A 152 6.26 24.63 11.42
CA GLY A 152 5.64 25.39 12.50
C GLY A 152 4.59 24.58 13.28
N SER A 153 3.68 25.30 13.94
CA SER A 153 2.62 24.72 14.80
C SER A 153 1.24 24.63 14.12
N LEU A 154 1.16 24.81 12.82
CA LEU A 154 -0.11 24.73 12.09
C LEU A 154 -0.52 23.27 11.90
N GLN A 155 -1.75 22.93 12.29
CA GLN A 155 -2.32 21.62 12.15
C GLN A 155 -2.61 21.28 10.69
N GLU A 156 -3.07 22.24 9.90
CA GLU A 156 -3.34 22.09 8.47
C GLU A 156 -2.50 23.07 7.68
N ARG A 157 -1.63 22.53 6.87
CA ARG A 157 -0.79 23.32 5.97
C ARG A 157 -0.64 22.59 4.63
N THR A 158 -0.73 23.36 3.55
CA THR A 158 -0.45 22.83 2.22
C THR A 158 1.05 22.54 2.08
N LEU A 159 1.36 21.36 1.55
CA LEU A 159 2.73 20.97 1.25
C LEU A 159 3.20 21.72 -0.02
N THR A 160 3.93 22.82 0.17
CA THR A 160 4.53 23.58 -0.94
C THR A 160 5.69 22.81 -1.55
N GLU A 161 6.17 23.23 -2.72
CA GLU A 161 7.34 22.61 -3.36
C GLU A 161 8.59 22.64 -2.49
N GLU A 162 8.84 23.74 -1.77
CA GLU A 162 9.98 23.86 -0.84
C GLU A 162 9.86 22.91 0.33
N LEU A 163 8.66 22.80 0.93
CA LEU A 163 8.40 21.87 2.02
C LEU A 163 8.47 20.41 1.55
N SER A 164 8.02 20.13 0.33
CA SER A 164 8.13 18.79 -0.27
C SER A 164 9.60 18.39 -0.51
N LYS A 165 10.43 19.33 -1.00
CA LYS A 165 11.87 19.11 -1.14
C LYS A 165 12.57 18.92 0.21
N GLU A 166 12.19 19.70 1.23
CA GLU A 166 12.75 19.55 2.57
C GLU A 166 12.33 18.23 3.22
N SER A 167 11.05 17.87 3.14
CA SER A 167 10.52 16.64 3.76
C SER A 167 11.15 15.38 3.19
N SER A 168 11.46 15.36 1.89
CA SER A 168 12.15 14.24 1.23
C SER A 168 13.56 13.96 1.76
N LEU A 169 14.16 14.90 2.51
CA LEU A 169 15.43 14.69 3.20
C LEU A 169 15.31 13.85 4.49
N THR A 170 14.09 13.58 4.94
CA THR A 170 13.81 12.70 6.09
C THR A 170 12.68 11.74 5.73
N PRO A 171 12.92 10.84 4.77
CA PRO A 171 11.90 9.91 4.30
C PRO A 171 11.63 8.82 5.34
N GLY A 172 10.43 8.24 5.29
CA GLY A 172 10.12 6.98 5.96
C GLY A 172 10.86 5.83 5.27
N GLY A 173 11.37 4.90 6.08
CA GLY A 173 11.93 3.64 5.62
C GLY A 173 10.97 2.48 5.86
N ALA A 174 11.53 1.29 5.96
CA ALA A 174 10.76 0.11 6.31
C ALA A 174 10.14 0.23 7.71
N TYR A 175 8.91 -0.21 7.85
CA TYR A 175 8.24 -0.34 9.13
C TYR A 175 7.65 -1.75 9.25
N TYR A 176 7.68 -2.29 10.47
CA TYR A 176 7.26 -3.65 10.76
C TYR A 176 6.30 -3.66 11.93
N ARG A 177 5.20 -4.38 11.80
CA ARG A 177 4.27 -4.61 12.90
C ARG A 177 4.86 -5.62 13.88
N VAL A 178 4.90 -5.28 15.17
CA VAL A 178 5.30 -6.23 16.20
C VAL A 178 4.05 -6.90 16.74
N MET A 179 4.10 -8.21 16.94
CA MET A 179 3.00 -8.94 17.59
C MET A 179 2.85 -8.45 19.04
N HIS A 180 1.95 -7.47 19.24
CA HIS A 180 1.83 -6.72 20.49
C HIS A 180 1.52 -7.61 21.73
N ARG A 181 1.01 -8.81 21.53
CA ARG A 181 0.79 -9.79 22.62
C ARG A 181 1.98 -10.66 22.93
N ASN A 182 3.04 -10.59 22.14
CA ASN A 182 4.28 -11.34 22.39
C ASN A 182 5.34 -10.41 23.00
N ILE A 183 5.47 -10.44 24.32
CA ILE A 183 6.41 -9.59 25.08
C ILE A 183 7.86 -9.83 24.65
N ARG A 184 8.25 -11.06 24.30
CA ARG A 184 9.62 -11.36 23.84
C ARG A 184 9.95 -10.69 22.51
N ASP A 185 9.01 -10.67 21.58
CA ASP A 185 9.22 -9.99 20.29
C ASP A 185 9.35 -8.48 20.49
N LEU A 186 8.63 -7.90 21.44
CA LEU A 186 8.77 -6.49 21.82
C LEU A 186 10.14 -6.19 22.43
N HIS A 187 10.61 -7.05 23.33
CA HIS A 187 11.97 -6.93 23.89
C HIS A 187 13.04 -7.02 22.79
N ALA A 188 12.91 -7.99 21.88
CA ALA A 188 13.82 -8.14 20.75
C ALA A 188 13.77 -6.92 19.81
N ALA A 189 12.59 -6.46 19.46
CA ALA A 189 12.41 -5.28 18.64
C ALA A 189 13.02 -4.01 19.27
N LEU A 190 12.85 -3.84 20.60
CA LEU A 190 13.48 -2.75 21.34
C LEU A 190 15.01 -2.88 21.41
N ALA A 191 15.53 -4.08 21.61
CA ALA A 191 16.98 -4.31 21.64
C ALA A 191 17.63 -3.99 20.30
N GLU A 192 16.94 -4.27 19.19
CA GLU A 192 17.45 -4.03 17.84
C GLU A 192 17.22 -2.58 17.35
N SER A 193 16.01 -2.02 17.53
CA SER A 193 15.67 -0.69 17.03
C SER A 193 15.93 0.43 18.02
N GLY A 194 15.96 0.14 19.31
CA GLY A 194 16.14 1.07 20.41
C GLY A 194 14.88 1.82 20.83
N ILE A 195 13.86 1.87 19.99
CA ILE A 195 12.59 2.58 20.22
C ILE A 195 11.49 1.93 19.39
N LEU A 196 10.25 1.90 19.95
CA LEU A 196 9.06 1.45 19.23
C LEU A 196 7.98 2.52 19.24
N TYR A 197 7.12 2.50 18.24
CA TYR A 197 5.92 3.32 18.13
C TYR A 197 4.70 2.50 18.55
N MET A 198 3.91 2.99 19.50
CA MET A 198 2.79 2.24 20.09
C MET A 198 1.51 3.07 20.17
N THR A 199 0.37 2.41 19.92
CA THR A 199 -0.97 2.89 20.29
C THR A 199 -1.59 2.00 21.34
N LEU A 200 -2.41 2.58 22.20
CA LEU A 200 -3.09 1.87 23.27
C LEU A 200 -4.31 2.64 23.77
N MET A 201 -5.21 1.95 24.47
CA MET A 201 -6.27 2.59 25.22
C MET A 201 -5.73 3.01 26.61
N VAL A 202 -6.04 4.24 27.03
CA VAL A 202 -5.54 4.81 28.29
C VAL A 202 -6.68 5.11 29.27
N HIS A 203 -6.36 5.05 30.54
CA HIS A 203 -7.27 5.28 31.67
C HIS A 203 -6.78 6.46 32.55
N ALA A 204 -7.57 6.91 33.51
CA ALA A 204 -7.27 8.07 34.35
C ALA A 204 -5.94 7.96 35.16
N GLY A 205 -5.35 6.78 35.30
CA GLY A 205 -4.03 6.61 35.92
C GLY A 205 -2.88 7.22 35.14
N TRP A 206 -3.07 7.47 33.84
CA TRP A 206 -2.09 8.12 32.97
C TRP A 206 -1.94 9.62 33.24
N ASP A 207 -3.00 10.28 33.72
CA ASP A 207 -2.95 11.72 34.01
C ASP A 207 -1.95 12.06 35.13
N ARG A 208 -1.75 11.13 36.07
CA ARG A 208 -0.79 11.26 37.17
C ARG A 208 -0.19 9.90 37.55
N PRO A 209 0.90 9.47 36.91
CA PRO A 209 1.63 8.24 37.25
C PRO A 209 2.19 8.29 38.68
N GLY A 210 2.32 7.14 39.32
CA GLY A 210 2.79 7.01 40.70
C GLY A 210 1.69 6.59 41.69
N PRO A 211 1.97 6.52 43.01
CA PRO A 211 3.17 6.98 43.73
C PRO A 211 4.38 6.02 43.68
N SER A 212 4.22 4.79 43.24
CA SER A 212 5.35 3.85 43.14
C SER A 212 6.30 4.28 42.02
N THR A 213 7.61 4.17 42.29
CA THR A 213 8.66 4.52 41.32
C THR A 213 9.67 3.40 41.18
N ARG A 214 10.38 3.40 40.04
CA ARG A 214 11.55 2.55 39.76
C ARG A 214 12.75 3.43 39.47
N LYS A 215 13.90 3.13 40.06
CA LYS A 215 15.15 3.82 39.71
C LYS A 215 15.69 3.26 38.41
N LEU A 216 15.86 4.12 37.42
CA LEU A 216 16.51 3.80 36.15
C LEU A 216 17.91 4.43 36.13
N HIS A 217 18.89 3.63 35.68
CA HIS A 217 20.28 4.06 35.51
C HIS A 217 20.62 4.06 34.03
N PHE A 218 21.10 5.18 33.50
CA PHE A 218 21.45 5.29 32.08
C PHE A 218 22.54 6.35 31.86
N ALA A 219 23.25 6.20 30.76
CA ALA A 219 24.22 7.21 30.30
C ALA A 219 23.54 8.29 29.47
N GLN A 220 23.79 9.56 29.73
CA GLN A 220 23.39 10.70 28.92
C GLN A 220 24.56 11.66 28.76
N THR A 221 24.92 11.97 27.51
CA THR A 221 26.08 12.85 27.17
C THR A 221 27.38 12.46 27.88
N GLY A 222 27.63 11.13 28.00
CA GLY A 222 28.83 10.58 28.64
C GLY A 222 28.81 10.57 30.17
N LYS A 223 27.74 11.06 30.82
CA LYS A 223 27.56 11.04 32.28
C LYS A 223 26.50 10.02 32.69
N GLN A 224 26.75 9.30 33.78
CA GLN A 224 25.73 8.44 34.40
C GLN A 224 24.66 9.30 35.07
N ARG A 225 23.40 8.97 34.81
CA ARG A 225 22.21 9.58 35.44
C ARG A 225 21.38 8.51 36.11
N THR A 226 20.68 8.94 37.15
CA THR A 226 19.65 8.14 37.80
C THR A 226 18.35 8.94 37.79
N LEU A 227 17.25 8.31 37.42
CA LEU A 227 15.92 8.91 37.39
C LEU A 227 14.95 7.99 38.12
N ASP A 228 14.19 8.56 39.06
CA ASP A 228 13.09 7.85 39.73
C ASP A 228 11.82 7.95 38.87
N VAL A 229 11.55 6.92 38.09
CA VAL A 229 10.47 6.92 37.10
C VAL A 229 9.20 6.33 37.69
N PRO A 230 8.05 7.08 37.68
CA PRO A 230 6.81 6.59 38.27
C PRO A 230 6.18 5.47 37.44
N ILE A 231 5.51 4.56 38.18
CA ILE A 231 4.78 3.45 37.57
C ILE A 231 3.33 3.89 37.38
N ILE A 232 2.79 3.68 36.18
CA ILE A 232 1.38 3.96 35.88
C ILE A 232 0.51 2.97 36.65
N ARG A 233 -0.35 3.50 37.53
CA ARG A 233 -1.29 2.68 38.29
C ARG A 233 -2.66 2.71 37.61
N ARG A 234 -3.21 1.54 37.32
CA ARG A 234 -4.52 1.41 36.72
C ARG A 234 -5.61 2.07 37.56
N ARG A 235 -6.40 2.97 36.93
CA ARG A 235 -7.55 3.69 37.54
C ARG A 235 -8.68 3.81 36.54
N GLY A 236 -9.83 3.24 36.86
CA GLY A 236 -11.02 3.31 35.99
C GLY A 236 -10.90 2.43 34.73
N ARG A 237 -11.77 2.73 33.77
CA ARG A 237 -11.76 2.08 32.45
C ARG A 237 -10.79 2.80 31.52
N ALA A 238 -10.24 2.09 30.57
CA ALA A 238 -9.49 2.63 29.46
C ALA A 238 -10.49 2.88 28.31
N GLU A 239 -10.75 4.14 28.02
CA GLU A 239 -11.80 4.57 27.06
C GLU A 239 -11.24 5.48 25.98
N ASP A 240 -10.11 6.13 26.25
CA ASP A 240 -9.48 7.09 25.34
C ASP A 240 -8.29 6.44 24.63
N GLY A 241 -8.16 6.59 23.30
CA GLY A 241 -7.00 6.11 22.53
C GLY A 241 -5.82 7.07 22.61
N HIS A 242 -4.59 6.56 22.76
CA HIS A 242 -3.37 7.37 22.84
C HIS A 242 -2.21 6.73 22.09
N ALA A 243 -1.24 7.54 21.68
CA ALA A 243 -0.01 7.08 21.03
C ALA A 243 1.22 7.58 21.79
N VAL A 244 2.20 6.69 21.99
CA VAL A 244 3.45 6.95 22.71
C VAL A 244 4.62 6.19 22.07
N ALA A 245 5.85 6.52 22.48
CA ALA A 245 7.01 5.70 22.15
C ALA A 245 7.41 4.82 23.32
N ILE A 246 7.89 3.60 23.04
CA ILE A 246 8.52 2.71 24.02
C ILE A 246 10.04 2.84 23.85
N VAL A 247 10.75 3.19 24.92
CA VAL A 247 12.20 3.45 24.90
C VAL A 247 13.01 2.45 25.75
N GLY A 248 12.37 1.41 26.21
CA GLY A 248 13.02 0.37 26.99
C GLY A 248 12.04 -0.50 27.76
N TYR A 249 12.61 -1.37 28.60
CA TYR A 249 11.84 -2.25 29.49
C TYR A 249 12.62 -2.58 30.75
N THR A 250 11.89 -2.92 31.79
CA THR A 250 12.38 -3.41 33.09
C THR A 250 11.63 -4.66 33.48
N ALA A 251 11.91 -5.22 34.66
CA ALA A 251 11.14 -6.35 35.21
C ALA A 251 9.66 -5.97 35.45
N GLU A 252 9.34 -4.70 35.70
CA GLU A 252 7.99 -4.23 36.02
C GLU A 252 7.13 -3.92 34.77
N GLY A 253 7.77 -3.53 33.65
CA GLY A 253 7.04 -3.14 32.45
C GLY A 253 7.87 -2.35 31.45
N PHE A 254 7.19 -1.78 30.46
CA PHE A 254 7.80 -0.96 29.43
C PHE A 254 8.06 0.47 29.93
N ILE A 255 9.22 1.02 29.56
CA ILE A 255 9.55 2.43 29.75
C ILE A 255 8.98 3.20 28.58
N ILE A 256 8.02 4.08 28.82
CA ILE A 256 7.39 4.88 27.78
C ILE A 256 7.90 6.33 27.81
N GLN A 257 8.04 6.90 26.62
CA GLN A 257 8.20 8.33 26.37
C GLN A 257 6.86 8.88 25.91
N ASN A 258 6.29 9.81 26.72
CA ASN A 258 5.03 10.45 26.42
C ASN A 258 5.22 11.80 25.74
N SER A 259 4.16 12.33 25.14
CA SER A 259 4.11 13.65 24.48
C SER A 259 3.33 14.70 25.27
N TRP A 260 3.42 14.67 26.60
CA TRP A 260 2.72 15.62 27.50
C TRP A 260 3.68 16.54 28.27
N GLY A 261 4.85 16.79 27.67
CA GLY A 261 5.88 17.64 28.24
C GLY A 261 6.68 16.98 29.37
N THR A 262 7.74 17.68 29.79
CA THR A 262 8.66 17.18 30.83
C THR A 262 8.08 17.20 32.25
N SER A 263 6.97 17.89 32.47
CA SER A 263 6.26 17.92 33.75
C SER A 263 5.41 16.67 34.02
N TRP A 264 5.17 15.86 33.00
CA TRP A 264 4.47 14.59 33.14
C TRP A 264 5.44 13.47 33.50
N GLY A 265 5.05 12.63 34.45
CA GLY A 265 5.89 11.53 34.92
C GLY A 265 7.23 12.00 35.51
N ALA A 266 8.30 11.32 35.15
CA ALA A 266 9.67 11.78 35.43
C ALA A 266 10.30 12.27 34.12
N GLU A 267 10.36 13.57 33.94
CA GLU A 267 10.90 14.21 32.72
C GLU A 267 10.28 13.67 31.42
N GLY A 268 8.98 13.32 31.42
CA GLY A 268 8.26 12.79 30.26
C GLY A 268 8.27 11.25 30.17
N PHE A 269 8.84 10.55 31.15
CA PHE A 269 8.90 9.10 31.22
C PHE A 269 8.02 8.52 32.32
N ALA A 270 7.49 7.33 32.09
CA ALA A 270 6.80 6.50 33.09
C ALA A 270 6.99 5.02 32.72
N ILE A 271 6.74 4.14 33.68
CA ILE A 271 6.69 2.69 33.44
C ILE A 271 5.24 2.26 33.26
N LEU A 272 4.97 1.60 32.15
CA LEU A 272 3.70 0.95 31.86
C LEU A 272 3.84 -0.54 32.27
N PRO A 273 3.13 -0.97 33.34
CA PRO A 273 3.18 -2.38 33.75
C PRO A 273 2.77 -3.34 32.64
N TYR A 274 3.40 -4.52 32.59
CA TYR A 274 3.06 -5.53 31.57
C TYR A 274 1.59 -5.93 31.60
N GLU A 275 0.97 -6.04 32.78
CA GLU A 275 -0.46 -6.37 32.91
C GLU A 275 -1.34 -5.29 32.26
N ASP A 276 -1.02 -4.02 32.47
CA ASP A 276 -1.76 -2.90 31.89
C ASP A 276 -1.54 -2.81 30.37
N TYR A 277 -0.29 -3.03 29.94
CA TYR A 277 0.06 -3.13 28.52
C TYR A 277 -0.73 -4.25 27.82
N MET A 278 -0.74 -5.46 28.36
CA MET A 278 -1.41 -6.62 27.75
C MET A 278 -2.93 -6.45 27.60
N LEU A 279 -3.53 -5.64 28.47
CA LEU A 279 -4.96 -5.37 28.45
C LEU A 279 -5.33 -4.27 27.44
N HIS A 280 -4.45 -3.29 27.21
CA HIS A 280 -4.83 -2.06 26.54
C HIS A 280 -4.03 -1.72 25.29
N ALA A 281 -2.88 -2.34 25.02
CA ALA A 281 -2.12 -2.12 23.79
C ALA A 281 -2.92 -2.57 22.57
N THR A 282 -2.94 -1.74 21.54
CA THR A 282 -3.62 -2.02 20.27
C THR A 282 -2.63 -2.33 19.17
N ASP A 283 -1.63 -1.49 18.96
CA ASP A 283 -0.67 -1.65 17.89
C ASP A 283 0.73 -1.27 18.32
N VAL A 284 1.73 -2.01 17.84
CA VAL A 284 3.14 -1.69 18.06
C VAL A 284 3.93 -1.86 16.77
N TRP A 285 4.79 -0.89 16.50
CA TRP A 285 5.54 -0.80 15.25
C TRP A 285 7.02 -0.52 15.48
N VAL A 286 7.86 -1.20 14.73
CA VAL A 286 9.23 -0.76 14.41
C VAL A 286 9.12 0.16 13.22
N ALA A 287 9.57 1.41 13.34
CA ALA A 287 9.59 2.37 12.24
C ALA A 287 11.03 2.84 12.02
N GLN A 288 11.55 2.73 10.81
CA GLN A 288 12.94 3.05 10.47
C GLN A 288 13.03 4.30 9.60
N LEU A 289 14.15 5.03 9.71
CA LEU A 289 14.48 6.10 8.77
C LEU A 289 14.83 5.52 7.41
N GLY A 290 14.25 6.07 6.36
CA GLY A 290 14.68 5.84 4.99
C GLY A 290 16.01 6.49 4.67
N VAL A 291 16.53 6.20 3.49
CA VAL A 291 17.72 6.85 2.94
C VAL A 291 17.24 7.98 2.01
N PRO A 292 17.62 9.24 2.25
CA PRO A 292 17.30 10.33 1.32
C PRO A 292 17.95 10.06 -0.02
N ILE A 293 17.15 9.83 -1.06
CA ILE A 293 17.66 9.66 -2.42
C ILE A 293 17.68 11.05 -3.07
N SER A 294 18.86 11.64 -3.22
CA SER A 294 19.05 12.83 -4.02
C SER A 294 19.19 12.42 -5.49
N LEU A 295 18.17 12.70 -6.29
CA LEU A 295 18.15 12.39 -7.72
C LEU A 295 19.29 13.03 -8.52
N ARG A 296 19.99 14.04 -7.98
CA ARG A 296 21.14 14.70 -8.61
C ARG A 296 22.44 13.88 -8.54
N ASN A 297 22.56 12.91 -7.64
CA ASN A 297 23.77 12.11 -7.45
C ASN A 297 23.76 10.77 -8.18
N TRP A 298 22.69 10.47 -8.94
CA TRP A 298 22.59 9.22 -9.69
C TRP A 298 23.49 9.18 -10.95
N GLU A 299 23.86 10.35 -11.47
CA GLU A 299 24.66 10.44 -12.69
C GLU A 299 26.17 10.22 -12.50
N GLY A 300 26.68 10.01 -11.29
CA GLY A 300 28.12 10.11 -11.06
C GLY A 300 28.81 9.15 -10.10
N GLN A 301 28.13 8.19 -9.46
CA GLN A 301 28.84 7.25 -8.58
C GLN A 301 28.56 5.81 -8.96
N GLY A 302 29.49 5.27 -9.72
CA GLY A 302 29.62 3.84 -9.99
C GLY A 302 29.76 3.04 -8.71
N ALA A 303 29.08 1.96 -8.70
CA ALA A 303 28.94 0.96 -7.65
C ALA A 303 30.29 0.44 -7.10
N ASP A 304 30.45 0.58 -5.80
CA ASP A 304 31.40 -0.23 -5.05
C ASP A 304 30.68 -0.96 -3.88
N SER A 305 29.86 -1.93 -4.24
CA SER A 305 29.55 -3.07 -3.37
C SER A 305 29.01 -4.23 -4.21
N ALA A 306 29.59 -5.41 -4.02
CA ALA A 306 29.27 -6.62 -4.80
C ALA A 306 27.79 -7.06 -4.70
N ALA A 307 27.07 -6.65 -3.66
CA ALA A 307 25.61 -6.88 -3.50
C ALA A 307 24.77 -5.92 -4.35
N GLY A 308 25.28 -4.72 -4.67
CA GLY A 308 24.65 -3.77 -5.59
C GLY A 308 24.81 -4.17 -7.05
N LEU A 309 25.96 -4.80 -7.41
CA LEU A 309 26.27 -5.22 -8.77
C LEU A 309 25.32 -6.30 -9.30
N HIS A 310 24.86 -7.24 -8.47
CA HIS A 310 23.91 -8.27 -8.91
C HIS A 310 22.48 -7.75 -9.12
N ARG A 311 22.08 -6.68 -8.41
CA ARG A 311 20.79 -6.01 -8.65
C ARG A 311 20.88 -5.00 -9.80
N ALA A 312 21.98 -4.26 -9.92
CA ALA A 312 22.19 -3.28 -10.98
C ALA A 312 22.30 -3.93 -12.37
N ALA A 313 22.80 -5.16 -12.46
CA ALA A 313 22.91 -5.89 -13.74
C ALA A 313 21.56 -6.38 -14.31
N GLN A 314 20.47 -6.29 -13.53
CA GLN A 314 19.10 -6.67 -13.94
C GLN A 314 18.10 -5.52 -13.92
N ALA A 315 18.47 -4.34 -13.45
CA ALA A 315 17.56 -3.19 -13.41
C ALA A 315 17.32 -2.65 -14.83
N ILE A 316 16.06 -2.62 -15.24
CA ILE A 316 15.65 -1.99 -16.50
C ILE A 316 15.83 -0.47 -16.34
N PRO A 317 16.48 0.23 -17.30
CA PRO A 317 16.67 1.67 -17.20
C PRO A 317 15.34 2.42 -17.03
N LEU A 318 15.25 3.34 -16.10
CA LEU A 318 14.04 4.13 -15.84
C LEU A 318 13.55 4.89 -17.08
N ALA A 319 14.47 5.36 -17.92
CA ALA A 319 14.16 6.02 -19.18
C ALA A 319 13.38 5.13 -20.17
N ASP A 320 13.54 3.82 -20.07
CA ASP A 320 12.83 2.85 -20.91
C ASP A 320 11.43 2.52 -20.39
N ILE A 321 11.12 2.84 -19.15
CA ILE A 321 9.87 2.50 -18.47
C ILE A 321 8.99 3.72 -18.26
N ARG A 322 9.52 4.81 -17.69
CA ARG A 322 8.73 6.00 -17.30
C ARG A 322 7.85 6.59 -18.41
N PRO A 323 8.24 6.62 -19.70
CA PRO A 323 7.35 7.08 -20.76
C PRO A 323 6.10 6.24 -20.94
N TYR A 324 6.10 5.00 -20.47
CA TYR A 324 5.05 4.01 -20.72
C TYR A 324 4.28 3.58 -19.47
N VAL A 325 4.50 4.26 -18.35
CA VAL A 325 3.91 3.91 -17.05
C VAL A 325 3.31 5.13 -16.38
N VAL A 326 2.14 4.94 -15.76
CA VAL A 326 1.61 5.83 -14.72
C VAL A 326 1.50 5.01 -13.46
N ASP A 327 2.24 5.44 -12.43
CA ASP A 327 2.29 4.76 -11.15
C ASP A 327 1.25 5.32 -10.18
N VAL A 328 0.45 4.41 -9.59
CA VAL A 328 -0.71 4.70 -8.74
C VAL A 328 -0.52 4.05 -7.38
N SER A 329 -0.56 4.85 -6.34
CA SER A 329 -0.42 4.42 -4.95
C SER A 329 -1.68 3.72 -4.41
N ASN A 330 -1.54 3.12 -3.23
CA ASN A 330 -2.61 2.38 -2.54
C ASN A 330 -3.85 3.20 -2.16
N ASN A 331 -3.80 4.53 -2.23
CA ASN A 331 -4.95 5.42 -2.00
C ASN A 331 -5.58 5.92 -3.32
N GLY A 332 -5.19 5.35 -4.46
CA GLY A 332 -5.69 5.74 -5.77
C GLY A 332 -5.11 7.03 -6.35
N GLU A 333 -4.20 7.71 -5.65
CA GLU A 333 -3.49 8.90 -6.16
C GLU A 333 -2.30 8.48 -7.04
N LEU A 334 -1.69 9.46 -7.74
CA LEU A 334 -0.39 9.23 -8.37
C LEU A 334 0.64 8.88 -7.32
N SER A 335 1.40 7.80 -7.54
CA SER A 335 2.45 7.38 -6.62
C SER A 335 3.62 8.37 -6.65
N ARG A 336 4.13 8.68 -5.46
CA ARG A 336 5.33 9.51 -5.25
C ARG A 336 6.47 8.73 -4.61
N SER A 337 6.31 7.42 -4.52
CA SER A 337 7.26 6.45 -3.95
C SER A 337 7.46 5.31 -4.94
N GLY A 338 8.38 4.41 -4.65
CA GLY A 338 8.72 3.30 -5.54
C GLY A 338 9.76 3.67 -6.59
N SER A 339 10.04 2.71 -7.50
CA SER A 339 11.06 2.86 -8.53
C SER A 339 10.57 3.69 -9.73
N TYR A 340 9.27 3.70 -9.98
CA TYR A 340 8.66 4.23 -11.22
C TYR A 340 7.65 5.35 -10.98
N TRP A 341 7.74 6.05 -9.86
CA TRP A 341 6.82 7.11 -9.44
C TRP A 341 6.40 8.05 -10.58
N THR A 342 5.19 8.58 -10.51
CA THR A 342 4.65 9.53 -11.49
C THR A 342 4.18 10.80 -10.78
N SER A 343 4.82 11.94 -11.08
CA SER A 343 4.31 13.24 -10.63
C SER A 343 3.19 13.75 -11.56
N GLU A 344 2.40 14.72 -11.09
CA GLU A 344 1.40 15.36 -11.94
C GLU A 344 2.03 16.10 -13.13
N ASP A 345 3.25 16.66 -12.97
CA ASP A 345 4.00 17.28 -14.06
C ASP A 345 4.46 16.23 -15.09
N ASP A 346 4.92 15.07 -14.65
CA ASP A 346 5.25 13.95 -15.55
C ASP A 346 4.01 13.51 -16.33
N LEU A 347 2.88 13.37 -15.65
CA LEU A 347 1.61 13.00 -16.29
C LEU A 347 1.18 14.05 -17.32
N ARG A 348 1.28 15.32 -16.98
CA ARG A 348 1.00 16.41 -17.93
C ARG A 348 1.89 16.32 -19.15
N ARG A 349 3.22 16.21 -18.99
CA ARG A 349 4.19 16.08 -20.10
C ARG A 349 3.95 14.83 -20.93
N LEU A 350 3.52 13.74 -20.31
CA LEU A 350 3.18 12.51 -21.02
C LEU A 350 2.14 12.77 -22.09
N PHE A 351 1.08 13.54 -21.77
CA PHE A 351 -0.01 13.85 -22.71
C PHE A 351 0.27 15.07 -23.60
N THR A 352 1.08 16.04 -23.18
CA THR A 352 1.40 17.24 -24.00
C THR A 352 2.56 17.02 -24.96
N ASP A 353 3.53 16.20 -24.59
CA ASP A 353 4.80 16.09 -25.33
C ASP A 353 5.12 14.66 -25.76
N VAL A 354 5.14 13.70 -24.81
CA VAL A 354 5.70 12.36 -25.06
C VAL A 354 4.82 11.58 -26.04
N ILE A 355 3.54 11.39 -25.72
CA ILE A 355 2.61 10.65 -26.59
C ILE A 355 2.41 11.35 -27.95
N PRO A 356 2.16 12.68 -28.01
CA PRO A 356 2.06 13.39 -29.28
C PRO A 356 3.30 13.26 -30.17
N ASN A 357 4.50 13.37 -29.60
CA ASN A 357 5.75 13.22 -30.36
C ASN A 357 5.96 11.78 -30.87
N ALA A 358 5.72 10.78 -30.02
CA ALA A 358 5.84 9.37 -30.38
C ALA A 358 4.85 8.98 -31.50
N THR A 359 3.66 9.60 -31.53
CA THR A 359 2.59 9.26 -32.48
C THR A 359 2.49 10.22 -33.68
N LYS A 360 3.42 11.18 -33.80
CA LYS A 360 3.34 12.29 -34.78
C LYS A 360 3.16 11.82 -36.24
N SER A 361 3.91 10.76 -36.61
CA SER A 361 3.89 10.21 -37.99
C SER A 361 2.77 9.19 -38.24
N TRP A 362 1.99 8.81 -37.18
CA TRP A 362 1.03 7.74 -37.28
C TRP A 362 -0.26 8.19 -37.95
N LYS A 363 -0.82 7.37 -38.83
CA LYS A 363 -2.13 7.63 -39.47
C LYS A 363 -3.27 7.59 -38.45
N LYS A 364 -3.21 6.63 -37.53
CA LYS A 364 -4.09 6.51 -36.36
C LYS A 364 -3.24 6.52 -35.11
N LYS A 365 -3.59 7.38 -34.16
CA LYS A 365 -2.87 7.60 -32.93
C LYS A 365 -3.51 6.73 -31.84
N ARG A 366 -3.12 5.47 -31.76
CA ARG A 366 -3.68 4.51 -30.79
C ARG A 366 -2.92 4.56 -29.49
N VAL A 367 -3.65 4.69 -28.40
CA VAL A 367 -3.13 4.56 -27.03
C VAL A 367 -3.80 3.37 -26.38
N LEU A 368 -3.01 2.43 -25.89
CA LEU A 368 -3.48 1.28 -25.13
C LEU A 368 -3.27 1.54 -23.64
N LEU A 369 -4.35 1.65 -22.87
CA LEU A 369 -4.34 1.60 -21.41
C LEU A 369 -4.30 0.13 -21.00
N TYR A 370 -3.20 -0.29 -20.37
CA TYR A 370 -3.05 -1.64 -19.83
C TYR A 370 -3.13 -1.61 -18.29
N LEU A 371 -4.14 -2.28 -17.75
CA LEU A 371 -4.45 -2.39 -16.32
C LEU A 371 -4.10 -3.82 -15.88
N HIS A 372 -2.96 -3.98 -15.20
CA HIS A 372 -2.49 -5.30 -14.81
C HIS A 372 -3.31 -5.93 -13.67
N GLY A 373 -3.16 -7.24 -13.48
CA GLY A 373 -3.76 -7.97 -12.37
C GLY A 373 -3.09 -7.71 -11.02
N GLY A 374 -3.74 -8.16 -9.94
CA GLY A 374 -3.33 -7.88 -8.57
C GLY A 374 -2.07 -8.61 -8.06
N LEU A 375 -1.42 -9.45 -8.86
CA LEU A 375 -0.28 -10.31 -8.45
C LEU A 375 1.09 -9.83 -8.96
N ASN A 376 1.22 -8.57 -9.35
CA ASN A 376 2.44 -8.09 -9.97
C ASN A 376 3.15 -7.06 -9.08
N ASP A 377 4.43 -7.30 -8.81
CA ASP A 377 5.35 -6.30 -8.28
C ASP A 377 5.71 -5.26 -9.37
N GLU A 378 6.31 -4.14 -8.98
CA GLU A 378 6.77 -3.10 -9.89
C GLU A 378 7.72 -3.66 -10.97
N ASP A 379 8.62 -4.56 -10.59
CA ASP A 379 9.60 -5.16 -11.50
C ASP A 379 8.93 -6.11 -12.52
N ALA A 380 7.88 -6.84 -12.14
CA ALA A 380 7.12 -7.67 -13.07
C ALA A 380 6.36 -6.83 -14.09
N VAL A 381 5.77 -5.69 -13.65
CA VAL A 381 5.13 -4.74 -14.56
C VAL A 381 6.16 -4.10 -15.50
N ALA A 382 7.32 -3.68 -14.98
CA ALA A 382 8.39 -3.11 -15.79
C ALA A 382 8.90 -4.10 -16.88
N ARG A 383 9.10 -5.37 -16.53
CA ARG A 383 9.45 -6.42 -17.52
C ARG A 383 8.37 -6.57 -18.59
N ARG A 384 7.10 -6.51 -18.22
CA ARG A 384 5.97 -6.56 -19.17
C ARG A 384 5.96 -5.35 -20.10
N VAL A 385 6.20 -4.15 -19.55
CA VAL A 385 6.32 -2.92 -20.36
C VAL A 385 7.37 -3.10 -21.46
N VAL A 386 8.57 -3.57 -21.12
CA VAL A 386 9.65 -3.81 -22.08
C VAL A 386 9.25 -4.87 -23.10
N ALA A 387 8.64 -5.98 -22.65
CA ALA A 387 8.21 -7.08 -23.51
C ALA A 387 7.17 -6.64 -24.56
N TYR A 388 6.25 -5.76 -24.18
CA TYR A 388 5.16 -5.34 -25.06
C TYR A 388 5.50 -4.13 -25.94
N ARG A 389 6.35 -3.24 -25.44
CA ARG A 389 6.63 -1.92 -26.01
C ARG A 389 6.95 -2.00 -27.51
N ASP A 390 7.92 -2.81 -27.87
CA ASP A 390 8.47 -2.81 -29.24
C ASP A 390 7.44 -3.35 -30.25
N VAL A 391 6.71 -4.41 -29.90
CA VAL A 391 5.65 -4.97 -30.74
C VAL A 391 4.48 -3.99 -30.86
N LEU A 392 4.06 -3.36 -29.76
CA LEU A 392 2.95 -2.39 -29.79
C LEU A 392 3.31 -1.15 -30.61
N LEU A 393 4.49 -0.58 -30.40
CA LEU A 393 4.96 0.60 -31.17
C LEU A 393 5.09 0.26 -32.67
N ALA A 394 5.58 -0.90 -33.05
CA ALA A 394 5.66 -1.35 -34.45
C ALA A 394 4.27 -1.46 -35.11
N ASN A 395 3.22 -1.72 -34.32
CA ASN A 395 1.83 -1.73 -34.78
C ASN A 395 1.12 -0.37 -34.62
N GLN A 396 1.86 0.72 -34.38
CA GLN A 396 1.31 2.07 -34.13
C GLN A 396 0.31 2.10 -32.97
N ILE A 397 0.68 1.44 -31.87
CA ILE A 397 -0.06 1.45 -30.61
C ILE A 397 0.91 1.91 -29.51
N TYR A 398 0.60 3.05 -28.86
CA TYR A 398 1.38 3.53 -27.73
C TYR A 398 0.92 2.82 -26.44
N PRO A 399 1.77 2.02 -25.80
CA PRO A 399 1.42 1.33 -24.57
C PRO A 399 1.49 2.30 -23.38
N LEU A 400 0.43 2.39 -22.59
CA LEU A 400 0.40 3.11 -21.34
C LEU A 400 -0.07 2.14 -20.25
N HIS A 401 0.86 1.70 -19.43
CA HIS A 401 0.58 0.78 -18.33
C HIS A 401 0.23 1.57 -17.08
N ILE A 402 -0.86 1.22 -16.45
CA ILE A 402 -1.19 1.72 -15.11
C ILE A 402 -0.60 0.73 -14.12
N MET A 403 0.51 1.13 -13.53
CA MET A 403 1.16 0.41 -12.44
C MET A 403 0.46 0.83 -11.16
N TRP A 404 -0.25 -0.05 -10.53
CA TRP A 404 -0.93 0.23 -9.28
C TRP A 404 -0.49 -0.77 -8.23
N GLU A 405 -0.20 -0.26 -7.04
CA GLU A 405 0.30 -1.10 -5.96
C GLU A 405 -0.74 -2.16 -5.61
N SER A 406 -0.44 -3.37 -6.00
CA SER A 406 -1.23 -4.55 -5.69
C SER A 406 -0.42 -5.58 -4.88
N GLY A 407 0.66 -5.15 -4.23
CA GLY A 407 1.61 -5.94 -3.42
C GLY A 407 1.02 -6.81 -2.31
N VAL A 408 -0.29 -6.77 -2.24
CA VAL A 408 -1.20 -7.58 -1.44
C VAL A 408 -0.99 -9.08 -1.63
N PHE A 409 -0.59 -9.53 -2.83
CA PHE A 409 -0.60 -10.95 -3.19
C PHE A 409 0.75 -11.67 -3.03
N GLU A 410 1.87 -10.98 -2.97
CA GLU A 410 3.12 -11.60 -2.52
C GLU A 410 2.97 -12.11 -1.08
N THR A 411 2.28 -11.32 -0.27
CA THR A 411 1.92 -11.66 1.11
C THR A 411 0.92 -12.83 1.16
N LEU A 412 -0.04 -12.93 0.23
CA LEU A 412 -0.97 -14.07 0.15
C LEU A 412 -0.26 -15.36 -0.23
N GLY A 413 0.65 -15.33 -1.20
CA GLY A 413 1.47 -16.49 -1.53
C GLY A 413 2.28 -16.96 -0.33
N GLY A 414 2.90 -16.03 0.41
CA GLY A 414 3.59 -16.29 1.67
C GLY A 414 2.66 -16.86 2.75
N ILE A 415 1.49 -16.26 2.95
CA ILE A 415 0.52 -16.72 3.97
C ILE A 415 -0.05 -18.09 3.64
N VAL A 416 -0.41 -18.33 2.37
CA VAL A 416 -0.87 -19.63 1.93
C VAL A 416 0.25 -20.67 2.14
N GLN A 417 1.51 -20.30 1.93
CA GLN A 417 2.67 -21.16 2.17
C GLN A 417 2.99 -21.32 3.67
N ASP A 418 2.90 -20.27 4.46
CA ASP A 418 3.15 -20.30 5.92
C ASP A 418 2.07 -21.11 6.67
N VAL A 419 0.80 -21.04 6.26
CA VAL A 419 -0.28 -21.87 6.79
C VAL A 419 0.00 -23.36 6.56
N PHE A 420 0.72 -23.71 5.47
CA PHE A 420 1.07 -25.10 5.18
C PHE A 420 2.31 -25.58 5.93
N THR A 421 3.31 -24.74 6.13
CA THR A 421 4.47 -25.10 6.96
C THR A 421 4.10 -25.31 8.43
N ASP A 422 3.17 -24.50 8.96
CA ASP A 422 2.63 -24.67 10.33
C ASP A 422 1.80 -25.97 10.50
N VAL A 423 1.16 -26.45 9.42
CA VAL A 423 0.40 -27.72 9.42
C VAL A 423 1.36 -28.92 9.34
N ASP A 424 2.44 -28.82 8.57
CA ASP A 424 3.42 -29.91 8.41
C ASP A 424 4.26 -30.13 9.67
N GLU A 425 4.62 -29.09 10.44
CA GLU A 425 5.36 -29.24 11.70
C GLU A 425 4.54 -29.89 12.81
N ARG A 426 3.20 -29.76 12.78
CA ARG A 426 2.29 -30.45 13.73
C ARG A 426 1.89 -31.85 13.29
N ALA A 427 2.28 -32.26 12.09
CA ALA A 427 1.73 -33.43 11.40
C ALA A 427 2.69 -34.62 11.32
N GLY A 428 3.57 -34.83 12.28
CA GLY A 428 4.35 -36.07 12.41
C GLY A 428 3.51 -37.37 12.50
N ALA A 429 2.16 -37.26 12.63
CA ALA A 429 1.20 -38.37 12.60
C ALA A 429 0.32 -38.37 11.32
N VAL A 430 0.56 -37.47 10.36
CA VAL A 430 -0.39 -37.14 9.27
C VAL A 430 0.07 -37.65 7.89
N ALA A 431 1.30 -38.13 7.77
CA ALA A 431 1.79 -38.69 6.49
C ALA A 431 0.90 -39.82 5.95
N ASP A 432 0.35 -40.66 6.84
CA ASP A 432 -0.58 -41.75 6.47
C ASP A 432 -2.01 -41.25 6.16
N TRP A 433 -2.40 -40.12 6.71
CA TRP A 433 -3.66 -39.45 6.44
C TRP A 433 -3.63 -38.70 5.11
N MET A 434 -2.51 -38.08 4.74
CA MET A 434 -2.35 -37.38 3.44
C MET A 434 -2.36 -38.36 2.24
N GLN A 435 -1.94 -39.61 2.43
CA GLN A 435 -1.98 -40.60 1.34
C GLN A 435 -3.39 -41.09 1.06
N ARG A 436 -4.25 -41.14 2.06
CA ARG A 436 -5.70 -41.42 1.94
C ARG A 436 -6.50 -40.20 1.44
N LEU A 437 -5.94 -39.01 1.57
CA LEU A 437 -6.52 -37.76 1.09
C LEU A 437 -6.35 -37.52 -0.41
N ARG A 438 -5.36 -38.14 -1.05
CA ARG A 438 -5.12 -37.95 -2.48
C ARG A 438 -6.22 -38.50 -3.39
N ASP A 439 -7.04 -39.41 -2.91
CA ASP A 439 -8.01 -40.16 -3.73
C ASP A 439 -9.49 -39.69 -3.57
N GLY A 440 -9.76 -38.63 -2.83
CA GLY A 440 -11.14 -38.14 -2.65
C GLY A 440 -11.35 -36.88 -1.82
N LEU A 441 -10.31 -36.17 -1.43
CA LEU A 441 -10.38 -35.09 -0.43
C LEU A 441 -9.77 -33.75 -0.84
N ASP A 442 -9.47 -33.51 -2.12
CA ASP A 442 -8.98 -32.22 -2.63
C ASP A 442 -9.96 -31.10 -2.34
N GLU A 443 -11.27 -31.37 -2.42
CA GLU A 443 -12.33 -30.41 -2.10
C GLU A 443 -12.35 -30.03 -0.59
N ALA A 444 -12.08 -30.99 0.31
CA ALA A 444 -12.04 -30.73 1.76
C ALA A 444 -10.78 -29.93 2.15
N LYS A 445 -9.66 -30.19 1.50
CA LYS A 445 -8.42 -29.44 1.63
C LYS A 445 -8.60 -28.00 1.16
N ASP A 446 -9.11 -27.82 -0.06
CA ASP A 446 -9.42 -26.51 -0.62
C ASP A 446 -10.38 -25.74 0.29
N ARG A 447 -11.39 -26.41 0.81
CA ARG A 447 -12.35 -25.80 1.75
C ARG A 447 -11.71 -25.35 3.06
N SER A 448 -10.80 -26.13 3.61
CA SER A 448 -10.05 -25.76 4.81
C SER A 448 -9.18 -24.53 4.55
N LEU A 449 -8.52 -24.48 3.39
CA LEU A 449 -7.74 -23.32 2.95
C LEU A 449 -8.60 -22.09 2.78
N GLU A 450 -9.72 -22.19 2.06
CA GLU A 450 -10.67 -21.09 1.87
C GLU A 450 -11.06 -20.47 3.21
N LEU A 451 -11.40 -21.29 4.22
CA LEU A 451 -11.78 -20.81 5.55
C LEU A 451 -10.62 -20.15 6.31
N THR A 452 -9.41 -20.65 6.14
CA THR A 452 -8.22 -20.14 6.84
C THR A 452 -7.77 -18.81 6.27
N VAL A 453 -7.77 -18.66 4.94
CA VAL A 453 -7.31 -17.45 4.27
C VAL A 453 -8.40 -16.38 4.11
N ALA A 454 -9.69 -16.74 4.27
CA ALA A 454 -10.80 -15.83 4.03
C ALA A 454 -10.75 -14.52 4.83
N PRO A 455 -10.47 -14.49 6.15
CA PRO A 455 -10.48 -13.24 6.91
C PRO A 455 -9.46 -12.24 6.39
N LEU A 456 -8.28 -12.73 6.04
CA LEU A 456 -7.16 -11.95 5.58
C LEU A 456 -7.34 -11.58 4.10
N GLY A 457 -7.63 -12.57 3.25
CA GLY A 457 -7.83 -12.38 1.83
C GLY A 457 -9.00 -11.46 1.50
N SER A 458 -10.10 -11.52 2.26
CA SER A 458 -11.24 -10.62 2.06
C SER A 458 -10.95 -9.17 2.46
N ALA A 459 -10.11 -8.94 3.47
CA ALA A 459 -9.68 -7.60 3.85
C ALA A 459 -8.82 -6.97 2.74
N MET A 460 -7.86 -7.73 2.23
CA MET A 460 -6.99 -7.34 1.12
C MET A 460 -7.78 -7.05 -0.16
N TRP A 461 -8.69 -7.95 -0.50
CA TRP A 461 -9.50 -7.83 -1.69
C TRP A 461 -10.38 -6.58 -1.66
N ARG A 462 -10.94 -6.26 -0.51
CA ARG A 462 -11.71 -5.01 -0.31
C ARG A 462 -10.84 -3.78 -0.47
N GLU A 463 -9.63 -3.78 0.09
CA GLU A 463 -8.70 -2.66 -0.04
C GLU A 463 -8.30 -2.44 -1.49
N MET A 464 -7.99 -3.49 -2.23
CA MET A 464 -7.68 -3.41 -3.66
C MET A 464 -8.86 -2.83 -4.46
N LYS A 465 -10.10 -3.28 -4.19
CA LYS A 465 -11.31 -2.71 -4.81
C LYS A 465 -11.48 -1.22 -4.44
N GLU A 466 -11.19 -0.85 -3.21
CA GLU A 466 -11.25 0.54 -2.77
C GLU A 466 -10.19 1.40 -3.45
N ASN A 467 -8.96 0.91 -3.59
CA ASN A 467 -7.90 1.61 -4.32
C ASN A 467 -8.27 1.83 -5.79
N ALA A 468 -8.84 0.82 -6.45
CA ALA A 468 -9.35 0.94 -7.81
C ALA A 468 -10.48 1.98 -7.91
N ARG A 469 -11.37 2.04 -6.92
CA ARG A 469 -12.44 3.03 -6.82
C ARG A 469 -11.89 4.44 -6.59
N LEU A 470 -10.96 4.61 -5.65
CA LEU A 470 -10.35 5.89 -5.31
C LEU A 470 -9.54 6.46 -6.48
N ALA A 471 -8.88 5.63 -7.29
CA ALA A 471 -8.19 6.09 -8.48
C ALA A 471 -9.10 6.87 -9.44
N SER A 472 -10.40 6.56 -9.44
CA SER A 472 -11.40 7.23 -10.28
C SER A 472 -12.26 8.23 -9.52
N LYS A 473 -12.67 7.90 -8.28
CA LYS A 473 -13.65 8.65 -7.48
C LYS A 473 -13.05 9.10 -6.14
N HIS A 474 -11.86 9.69 -6.19
CA HIS A 474 -11.24 10.26 -4.99
C HIS A 474 -12.06 11.48 -4.50
N PRO A 475 -12.34 11.60 -3.19
CA PRO A 475 -13.13 12.71 -2.65
C PRO A 475 -12.59 14.10 -3.03
N ASP A 476 -11.27 14.25 -3.07
CA ASP A 476 -10.59 15.52 -3.38
C ASP A 476 -10.35 15.73 -4.90
N GLY A 477 -10.82 14.82 -5.76
CA GLY A 477 -10.64 14.89 -7.21
C GLY A 477 -9.20 14.66 -7.71
N ILE A 478 -8.32 14.10 -6.86
CA ILE A 478 -6.90 13.84 -7.16
C ILE A 478 -6.61 12.39 -7.53
N GLY A 479 -7.64 11.59 -7.76
CA GLY A 479 -7.48 10.20 -8.20
C GLY A 479 -6.70 10.12 -9.52
N ALA A 480 -5.79 9.16 -9.61
CA ALA A 480 -4.89 9.04 -10.76
C ALA A 480 -5.62 8.90 -12.08
N MET A 481 -6.72 8.12 -12.12
CA MET A 481 -7.51 7.95 -13.36
C MET A 481 -8.26 9.22 -13.74
N ALA A 482 -8.76 9.98 -12.77
CA ALA A 482 -9.39 11.28 -13.01
C ALA A 482 -8.38 12.28 -13.60
N LEU A 483 -7.14 12.28 -13.09
CA LEU A 483 -6.05 13.10 -13.62
C LEU A 483 -5.64 12.67 -15.04
N ILE A 484 -5.50 11.37 -15.29
CA ILE A 484 -5.22 10.81 -16.62
C ILE A 484 -6.28 11.27 -17.62
N ALA A 485 -7.56 11.10 -17.28
CA ALA A 485 -8.66 11.53 -18.17
C ALA A 485 -8.65 13.04 -18.41
N ARG A 486 -8.40 13.85 -17.38
CA ARG A 486 -8.30 15.31 -17.48
C ARG A 486 -7.22 15.73 -18.47
N TYR A 487 -6.01 15.18 -18.37
CA TYR A 487 -4.91 15.52 -19.27
C TYR A 487 -5.10 14.95 -20.67
N ALA A 488 -5.66 13.75 -20.80
CA ALA A 488 -6.02 13.18 -22.11
C ALA A 488 -7.08 14.02 -22.82
N LEU A 489 -8.13 14.48 -22.12
CA LEU A 489 -9.15 15.37 -22.67
C LEU A 489 -8.57 16.71 -23.08
N ALA A 490 -7.71 17.31 -22.24
CA ALA A 490 -7.05 18.58 -22.56
C ALA A 490 -6.16 18.44 -23.82
N ALA A 491 -5.39 17.35 -23.91
CA ALA A 491 -4.59 17.06 -25.09
C ALA A 491 -5.45 16.87 -26.36
N LEU A 492 -6.54 16.11 -26.25
CA LEU A 492 -7.48 15.93 -27.35
C LEU A 492 -8.13 17.28 -27.77
N ALA A 493 -8.52 18.11 -26.79
CA ALA A 493 -9.16 19.41 -27.04
C ALA A 493 -8.23 20.41 -27.75
N ALA A 494 -6.91 20.30 -27.55
CA ALA A 494 -5.92 21.14 -28.19
C ALA A 494 -5.81 20.90 -29.73
N HIS A 495 -6.36 19.78 -30.23
CA HIS A 495 -6.29 19.43 -31.63
C HIS A 495 -7.58 19.81 -32.37
N PRO A 496 -7.52 20.21 -33.67
CA PRO A 496 -8.70 20.39 -34.50
C PRO A 496 -9.45 19.07 -34.71
N THR A 497 -10.74 19.16 -35.07
CA THR A 497 -11.66 18.01 -35.13
C THR A 497 -11.14 16.84 -36.01
N ASN A 498 -10.54 17.18 -37.17
CA ASN A 498 -9.96 16.19 -38.08
C ASN A 498 -8.76 15.44 -37.47
N GLU A 499 -7.97 16.09 -36.62
CA GLU A 499 -6.87 15.46 -35.92
C GLU A 499 -7.36 14.62 -34.70
N ARG A 500 -8.39 15.12 -33.96
CA ARG A 500 -9.03 14.35 -32.89
C ARG A 500 -9.57 13.01 -33.38
N ALA A 501 -10.15 12.99 -34.58
CA ALA A 501 -10.67 11.75 -35.16
C ALA A 501 -9.63 10.68 -35.46
N LYS A 502 -8.33 11.03 -35.42
CA LYS A 502 -7.22 10.06 -35.55
C LYS A 502 -6.87 9.36 -34.24
N TRP A 503 -7.31 9.88 -33.09
CA TRP A 503 -7.03 9.30 -31.79
C TRP A 503 -7.96 8.13 -31.51
N GLU A 504 -7.39 7.03 -31.07
CA GLU A 504 -8.07 5.81 -30.64
C GLU A 504 -7.54 5.38 -29.28
N ILE A 505 -8.43 5.19 -28.31
CA ILE A 505 -8.11 4.70 -26.96
C ILE A 505 -8.63 3.27 -26.84
N HIS A 506 -7.77 2.40 -26.40
CA HIS A 506 -8.05 0.99 -26.17
C HIS A 506 -7.72 0.65 -24.73
N VAL A 507 -8.47 -0.27 -24.12
CA VAL A 507 -8.28 -0.67 -22.73
C VAL A 507 -8.10 -2.19 -22.66
N VAL A 508 -7.11 -2.64 -21.92
CA VAL A 508 -6.94 -4.04 -21.53
C VAL A 508 -6.90 -4.11 -20.01
N GLY A 509 -7.77 -4.88 -19.41
CA GLY A 509 -7.79 -5.16 -17.97
C GLY A 509 -7.56 -6.65 -17.71
N HIS A 510 -6.51 -7.02 -17.00
CA HIS A 510 -6.25 -8.40 -16.62
C HIS A 510 -6.65 -8.62 -15.15
N SER A 511 -7.40 -9.68 -14.87
CA SER A 511 -7.80 -10.07 -13.52
C SER A 511 -8.42 -8.90 -12.73
N ALA A 512 -7.81 -8.46 -11.63
CA ALA A 512 -8.20 -7.29 -10.84
C ALA A 512 -8.18 -5.97 -11.64
N GLY A 513 -7.38 -5.88 -12.71
CA GLY A 513 -7.42 -4.75 -13.65
C GLY A 513 -8.80 -4.54 -14.29
N SER A 514 -9.67 -5.56 -14.32
CA SER A 514 -11.07 -5.42 -14.74
C SER A 514 -11.93 -4.60 -13.79
N ILE A 515 -11.63 -4.66 -12.49
CA ILE A 515 -12.29 -3.87 -11.45
C ILE A 515 -11.88 -2.41 -11.60
N PHE A 516 -10.58 -2.17 -11.79
CA PHE A 516 -10.06 -0.83 -12.06
C PHE A 516 -10.70 -0.24 -13.34
N ALA A 517 -10.77 -1.03 -14.42
CA ALA A 517 -11.39 -0.59 -15.68
C ALA A 517 -12.87 -0.21 -15.51
N ALA A 518 -13.63 -0.97 -14.71
CA ALA A 518 -15.02 -0.69 -14.44
C ALA A 518 -15.23 0.65 -13.69
N HIS A 519 -14.42 0.92 -12.67
CA HIS A 519 -14.46 2.21 -11.95
C HIS A 519 -13.95 3.37 -12.81
N ALA A 520 -12.98 3.13 -13.69
CA ALA A 520 -12.45 4.15 -14.60
C ALA A 520 -13.39 4.47 -15.77
N LEU A 521 -14.44 3.67 -16.00
CA LEU A 521 -15.24 3.71 -17.22
C LEU A 521 -15.92 5.07 -17.45
N GLU A 522 -16.41 5.73 -16.42
CA GLU A 522 -17.03 7.06 -16.53
C GLU A 522 -16.04 8.10 -17.09
N HIS A 523 -14.79 8.06 -16.65
CA HIS A 523 -13.73 8.93 -17.18
C HIS A 523 -13.34 8.55 -18.62
N LEU A 524 -13.30 7.25 -18.93
CA LEU A 524 -12.99 6.78 -20.28
C LEU A 524 -14.09 7.16 -21.30
N ILE A 525 -15.35 7.14 -20.87
CA ILE A 525 -16.49 7.57 -21.70
C ILE A 525 -16.39 9.06 -22.05
N GLN A 526 -15.87 9.90 -21.15
CA GLN A 526 -15.64 11.33 -21.42
C GLN A 526 -14.67 11.55 -22.60
N LEU A 527 -13.81 10.59 -22.92
CA LEU A 527 -12.97 10.62 -24.11
C LEU A 527 -13.79 10.45 -25.41
N GLY A 528 -15.07 10.15 -25.30
CA GLY A 528 -16.06 10.12 -26.38
C GLY A 528 -15.71 9.10 -27.47
N ALA A 529 -15.80 9.53 -28.72
CA ALA A 529 -15.54 8.66 -29.88
C ALA A 529 -14.11 8.08 -29.96
N ALA A 530 -13.17 8.55 -29.14
CA ALA A 530 -11.82 8.00 -29.09
C ALA A 530 -11.76 6.62 -28.40
N LEU A 531 -12.66 6.30 -27.45
CA LEU A 531 -12.73 4.98 -26.83
C LEU A 531 -13.25 3.94 -27.80
N LYS A 532 -12.39 3.05 -28.28
CA LYS A 532 -12.67 2.09 -29.37
C LYS A 532 -12.90 0.67 -28.92
N SER A 533 -12.16 0.19 -27.95
CA SER A 533 -12.29 -1.20 -27.50
C SER A 533 -11.87 -1.40 -26.04
N ILE A 534 -12.48 -2.38 -25.41
CA ILE A 534 -12.17 -2.84 -24.06
C ILE A 534 -12.01 -4.37 -24.12
N GLN A 535 -10.89 -4.88 -23.64
CA GLN A 535 -10.61 -6.33 -23.53
C GLN A 535 -10.36 -6.66 -22.06
N LEU A 536 -11.02 -7.69 -21.55
CA LEU A 536 -10.91 -8.16 -20.19
C LEU A 536 -10.36 -9.60 -20.19
N LEU A 537 -9.15 -9.76 -19.64
CA LEU A 537 -8.47 -11.05 -19.58
C LEU A 537 -8.71 -11.66 -18.19
N ALA A 538 -9.37 -12.81 -18.13
CA ALA A 538 -9.74 -13.48 -16.88
C ALA A 538 -10.28 -12.51 -15.81
N PRO A 539 -11.32 -11.70 -16.10
CA PRO A 539 -11.73 -10.59 -15.25
C PRO A 539 -12.21 -11.05 -13.88
N ALA A 540 -11.62 -10.47 -12.83
CA ALA A 540 -11.98 -10.77 -11.44
C ALA A 540 -13.13 -9.90 -10.90
N ILE A 541 -13.71 -9.02 -11.71
CA ILE A 541 -14.89 -8.25 -11.35
C ILE A 541 -16.08 -9.18 -11.12
N THR A 542 -16.90 -8.92 -10.09
CA THR A 542 -18.13 -9.68 -9.86
C THR A 542 -19.15 -9.40 -10.96
N ILE A 543 -20.04 -10.35 -11.20
CA ILE A 543 -21.15 -10.14 -12.15
C ILE A 543 -22.06 -8.99 -11.67
N ASP A 544 -22.25 -8.85 -10.37
CA ASP A 544 -23.05 -7.75 -9.80
C ASP A 544 -22.39 -6.38 -10.04
N ASP A 545 -21.07 -6.27 -9.80
CA ASP A 545 -20.33 -5.03 -10.07
C ASP A 545 -20.31 -4.72 -11.57
N TYR A 546 -20.16 -5.73 -12.43
CA TYR A 546 -20.25 -5.54 -13.89
C TYR A 546 -21.62 -5.03 -14.32
N LYS A 547 -22.70 -5.56 -13.75
CA LYS A 547 -24.06 -5.07 -13.98
C LYS A 547 -24.26 -3.64 -13.47
N THR A 548 -23.63 -3.32 -12.36
CA THR A 548 -23.77 -2.00 -11.72
C THR A 548 -22.98 -0.92 -12.48
N TYR A 549 -21.72 -1.20 -12.81
CA TYR A 549 -20.79 -0.19 -13.30
C TYR A 549 -20.58 -0.20 -14.82
N VAL A 550 -20.86 -1.31 -15.51
CA VAL A 550 -20.53 -1.45 -16.93
C VAL A 550 -21.76 -1.60 -17.81
N MET A 551 -22.72 -2.45 -17.44
CA MET A 551 -23.90 -2.74 -18.23
C MET A 551 -24.73 -1.50 -18.60
N PRO A 552 -24.99 -0.53 -17.71
CA PRO A 552 -25.77 0.66 -18.08
C PRO A 552 -25.16 1.45 -19.24
N HIS A 553 -23.81 1.51 -19.27
CA HIS A 553 -23.10 2.19 -20.35
C HIS A 553 -23.13 1.43 -21.67
N ILE A 554 -23.15 0.10 -21.64
CA ILE A 554 -23.32 -0.73 -22.83
C ILE A 554 -24.74 -0.56 -23.39
N GLU A 555 -25.77 -0.57 -22.55
CA GLU A 555 -27.17 -0.37 -22.92
C GLU A 555 -27.42 1.02 -23.53
N GLN A 556 -26.80 2.05 -22.94
CA GLN A 556 -26.81 3.43 -23.45
C GLN A 556 -25.92 3.64 -24.69
N ARG A 557 -25.14 2.64 -25.09
CA ARG A 557 -24.14 2.72 -26.19
C ARG A 557 -23.10 3.81 -25.97
N SER A 558 -22.82 4.17 -24.74
CA SER A 558 -21.80 5.16 -24.39
C SER A 558 -20.38 4.57 -24.32
N CYS A 559 -20.24 3.24 -24.29
CA CYS A 559 -18.96 2.55 -24.39
C CYS A 559 -19.04 1.34 -25.34
N PRO A 560 -17.90 0.88 -25.90
CA PRO A 560 -17.84 -0.37 -26.65
C PRO A 560 -18.13 -1.58 -25.75
N LEU A 561 -18.78 -2.61 -26.29
CA LEU A 561 -18.96 -3.88 -25.57
C LEU A 561 -17.60 -4.50 -25.29
N PRO A 562 -17.24 -4.78 -24.02
CA PRO A 562 -16.00 -5.45 -23.68
C PRO A 562 -15.91 -6.87 -24.29
N THR A 563 -14.72 -7.24 -24.75
CA THR A 563 -14.41 -8.63 -25.07
C THR A 563 -13.85 -9.30 -23.83
N ILE A 564 -14.38 -10.47 -23.47
CA ILE A 564 -14.02 -11.23 -22.29
C ILE A 564 -13.24 -12.47 -22.73
N TYR A 565 -12.08 -12.71 -22.13
CA TYR A 565 -11.26 -13.89 -22.34
C TYR A 565 -11.23 -14.69 -21.04
N ASN A 566 -11.79 -15.91 -21.07
CA ASN A 566 -11.91 -16.79 -19.90
C ASN A 566 -11.24 -18.14 -20.14
N LEU A 567 -10.76 -18.76 -19.09
CA LEU A 567 -10.47 -20.19 -19.09
C LEU A 567 -11.78 -20.99 -19.23
N SER A 568 -11.70 -22.19 -19.77
CA SER A 568 -12.80 -23.14 -19.58
C SER A 568 -12.93 -23.53 -18.11
N ASP A 569 -14.12 -23.93 -17.64
CA ASP A 569 -14.29 -24.35 -16.23
C ASP A 569 -13.38 -25.51 -15.84
N ALA A 570 -13.14 -26.43 -16.78
CA ALA A 570 -12.19 -27.52 -16.59
C ALA A 570 -10.75 -27.01 -16.38
N ALA A 571 -10.30 -26.00 -17.16
CA ALA A 571 -9.00 -25.40 -17.01
C ALA A 571 -8.88 -24.60 -15.69
N GLU A 572 -9.93 -23.86 -15.27
CA GLU A 572 -10.00 -23.19 -13.98
C GLU A 572 -9.85 -24.14 -12.79
N ARG A 573 -10.42 -25.34 -12.90
CA ARG A 573 -10.33 -26.39 -11.88
C ARG A 573 -9.02 -27.17 -11.93
N ALA A 574 -8.31 -27.14 -13.04
CA ALA A 574 -7.02 -27.79 -13.22
C ALA A 574 -5.84 -26.84 -12.93
N ASP A 575 -6.11 -25.54 -12.82
CA ASP A 575 -5.12 -24.53 -12.41
C ASP A 575 -4.84 -24.62 -10.90
N SER A 576 -3.81 -23.95 -10.40
CA SER A 576 -3.50 -23.96 -8.98
C SER A 576 -2.87 -22.64 -8.52
N VAL A 577 -3.14 -22.27 -7.29
CA VAL A 577 -2.53 -21.12 -6.60
C VAL A 577 -1.82 -21.65 -5.36
N GLY A 578 -0.53 -21.92 -5.47
CA GLY A 578 0.22 -22.59 -4.42
C GLY A 578 -0.40 -23.95 -4.10
N PRO A 579 -0.76 -24.20 -2.83
CA PRO A 579 -1.39 -25.46 -2.41
C PRO A 579 -2.90 -25.53 -2.69
N TYR A 580 -3.54 -24.46 -3.12
CA TYR A 580 -4.95 -24.44 -3.52
C TYR A 580 -5.09 -25.08 -4.91
N GLY A 581 -5.88 -26.12 -5.02
CA GLY A 581 -5.99 -26.96 -6.20
C GLY A 581 -6.90 -26.44 -7.31
N LYS A 582 -7.18 -25.12 -7.34
CA LYS A 582 -7.99 -24.43 -8.34
C LYS A 582 -7.40 -23.07 -8.67
N SER A 583 -7.91 -22.40 -9.70
CA SER A 583 -7.46 -21.09 -10.12
C SER A 583 -7.64 -20.00 -9.04
N LEU A 584 -6.95 -18.88 -9.24
CA LEU A 584 -7.11 -17.69 -8.40
C LEU A 584 -8.56 -17.17 -8.38
N LEU A 585 -9.29 -17.23 -9.50
CA LEU A 585 -10.68 -16.79 -9.51
C LEU A 585 -11.58 -17.67 -8.63
N TYR A 586 -11.31 -18.96 -8.54
CA TYR A 586 -12.01 -19.83 -7.59
C TYR A 586 -11.72 -19.43 -6.14
N LEU A 587 -10.47 -19.10 -5.82
CA LEU A 587 -10.09 -18.65 -4.47
C LEU A 587 -10.76 -17.29 -4.14
N VAL A 588 -10.74 -16.34 -5.07
CA VAL A 588 -11.42 -15.04 -4.91
C VAL A 588 -12.93 -15.25 -4.71
N SER A 589 -13.57 -16.03 -5.57
CA SER A 589 -15.01 -16.33 -5.53
C SER A 589 -15.43 -17.00 -4.22
N ASN A 590 -14.59 -17.90 -3.70
CA ASN A 590 -14.95 -18.74 -2.54
C ASN A 590 -14.53 -18.14 -1.19
N ALA A 591 -13.49 -17.30 -1.16
CA ALA A 591 -12.88 -16.85 0.09
C ALA A 591 -12.77 -15.33 0.23
N PHE A 592 -12.61 -14.55 -0.87
CA PHE A 592 -12.25 -13.14 -0.75
C PHE A 592 -13.42 -12.17 -0.95
N GLU A 593 -14.47 -12.55 -1.67
CA GLU A 593 -15.64 -11.70 -1.93
C GLU A 593 -16.66 -11.64 -0.77
N GLY A 594 -16.31 -12.16 0.40
CA GLY A 594 -17.13 -12.11 1.60
C GLY A 594 -18.30 -13.11 1.62
N GLN A 595 -18.70 -13.64 0.48
CA GLN A 595 -19.68 -14.70 0.33
C GLN A 595 -19.12 -15.79 -0.58
N ARG A 596 -19.14 -17.04 -0.13
CA ARG A 596 -18.63 -18.18 -0.89
C ARG A 596 -19.41 -18.37 -2.19
N GLY A 597 -18.68 -18.62 -3.27
CA GLY A 597 -19.27 -18.85 -4.59
C GLY A 597 -19.80 -17.59 -5.26
N LYS A 598 -19.24 -16.41 -4.91
CA LYS A 598 -19.63 -15.14 -5.55
C LYS A 598 -19.32 -15.20 -7.04
N PRO A 599 -20.30 -14.98 -7.94
CA PRO A 599 -20.09 -15.07 -9.37
C PRO A 599 -19.13 -13.99 -9.89
N LEU A 600 -18.03 -14.41 -10.54
CA LEU A 600 -17.07 -13.54 -11.20
C LEU A 600 -17.21 -13.63 -12.72
N LEU A 601 -17.04 -12.52 -13.41
CA LEU A 601 -17.19 -12.41 -14.86
C LEU A 601 -16.16 -13.29 -15.63
N GLY A 602 -14.98 -13.49 -15.04
CA GLY A 602 -13.91 -14.31 -15.60
C GLY A 602 -14.14 -15.83 -15.51
N MET A 603 -15.16 -16.27 -14.77
CA MET A 603 -15.45 -17.68 -14.60
C MET A 603 -16.49 -18.15 -15.58
N THR A 604 -16.09 -19.02 -16.53
CA THR A 604 -16.95 -19.51 -17.62
C THR A 604 -18.21 -20.22 -17.11
N ARG A 605 -18.16 -20.90 -15.96
CA ARG A 605 -19.32 -21.57 -15.36
C ARG A 605 -20.54 -20.66 -15.13
N TYR A 606 -20.33 -19.36 -14.95
CA TYR A 606 -21.42 -18.38 -14.76
C TYR A 606 -21.90 -17.75 -16.07
N LEU A 607 -21.28 -18.07 -17.20
CA LEU A 607 -21.60 -17.51 -18.52
C LEU A 607 -22.02 -18.56 -19.55
N VAL A 608 -21.64 -19.83 -19.36
CA VAL A 608 -21.92 -20.92 -20.28
C VAL A 608 -22.42 -22.13 -19.50
N ALA A 609 -23.42 -22.86 -20.06
CA ALA A 609 -23.86 -24.10 -19.47
C ALA A 609 -22.70 -25.10 -19.38
N ASP A 610 -22.74 -25.96 -18.35
CA ASP A 610 -21.76 -27.03 -18.20
C ASP A 610 -21.89 -28.11 -19.29
N GLU A 611 -21.00 -29.10 -19.28
CA GLU A 611 -20.98 -30.20 -20.25
C GLU A 611 -22.29 -31.05 -20.24
N GLN A 612 -23.02 -31.04 -19.13
CA GLN A 612 -24.29 -31.68 -18.97
C GLN A 612 -25.48 -30.78 -19.35
N GLY A 613 -25.22 -29.56 -19.81
CA GLY A 613 -26.24 -28.59 -20.21
C GLY A 613 -26.95 -27.88 -19.05
N ARG A 614 -26.45 -27.99 -17.79
CA ARG A 614 -27.02 -27.33 -16.61
C ARG A 614 -26.67 -25.82 -16.65
N ARG A 615 -27.65 -25.00 -16.26
CA ARG A 615 -27.58 -23.53 -16.35
C ARG A 615 -27.96 -22.82 -15.05
N ASP A 616 -28.01 -23.54 -13.95
CA ASP A 616 -28.54 -23.02 -12.68
C ASP A 616 -27.74 -21.82 -12.17
N ASP A 617 -26.43 -21.81 -12.44
CA ASP A 617 -25.51 -20.72 -12.04
C ASP A 617 -25.30 -19.68 -13.15
N VAL A 618 -25.87 -19.86 -14.36
CA VAL A 618 -25.56 -19.00 -15.51
C VAL A 618 -26.36 -17.71 -15.47
N ASP A 619 -25.66 -16.56 -15.54
CA ASP A 619 -26.30 -15.27 -15.74
C ASP A 619 -26.77 -15.10 -17.18
N ALA A 620 -28.09 -15.28 -17.38
CA ALA A 620 -28.69 -15.31 -18.70
C ALA A 620 -28.60 -13.99 -19.47
N GLN A 621 -28.53 -12.84 -18.78
CA GLN A 621 -28.44 -11.53 -19.42
C GLN A 621 -27.05 -11.33 -20.04
N ILE A 622 -26.01 -11.49 -19.24
CA ILE A 622 -24.62 -11.32 -19.68
C ILE A 622 -24.24 -12.41 -20.70
N ALA A 623 -24.59 -13.66 -20.43
CA ALA A 623 -24.35 -14.78 -21.34
C ALA A 623 -24.92 -14.53 -22.75
N ARG A 624 -26.18 -14.11 -22.86
CA ARG A 624 -26.82 -13.80 -24.15
C ARG A 624 -26.17 -12.61 -24.84
N LEU A 625 -25.81 -11.56 -24.08
CA LEU A 625 -25.21 -10.36 -24.64
C LEU A 625 -23.88 -10.70 -25.30
N HIS A 626 -22.99 -11.39 -24.60
CA HIS A 626 -21.64 -11.69 -25.08
C HIS A 626 -21.60 -12.80 -26.12
N ALA A 627 -22.46 -13.82 -25.99
CA ALA A 627 -22.60 -14.88 -27.02
C ALA A 627 -23.09 -14.32 -28.36
N LYS A 628 -24.16 -13.48 -28.35
CA LYS A 628 -24.73 -12.90 -29.57
C LYS A 628 -23.73 -12.00 -30.31
N LYS A 629 -22.83 -11.34 -29.63
CA LYS A 629 -21.85 -10.41 -30.20
C LYS A 629 -20.47 -11.04 -30.46
N GLY A 630 -20.27 -12.32 -30.10
CA GLY A 630 -18.98 -13.00 -30.23
C GLY A 630 -17.85 -12.33 -29.43
N SER A 631 -18.23 -11.79 -28.24
CA SER A 631 -17.32 -11.06 -27.35
C SER A 631 -16.91 -11.87 -26.11
N LEU A 632 -17.32 -13.16 -26.03
CA LEU A 632 -16.78 -14.13 -25.08
C LEU A 632 -15.84 -15.07 -25.81
N VAL A 633 -14.58 -15.08 -25.39
CA VAL A 633 -13.51 -15.96 -25.88
C VAL A 633 -13.14 -16.94 -24.78
N ILE A 634 -13.33 -18.22 -25.05
CA ILE A 634 -12.98 -19.29 -24.11
C ILE A 634 -11.70 -19.95 -24.62
N THR A 635 -10.73 -20.19 -23.73
CA THR A 635 -9.45 -20.82 -24.07
C THR A 635 -9.63 -22.22 -24.63
N GLY A 636 -8.74 -22.62 -25.57
CA GLY A 636 -8.74 -23.96 -26.18
C GLY A 636 -9.77 -24.18 -27.30
N ALA A 637 -10.70 -23.23 -27.53
CA ALA A 637 -11.63 -23.32 -28.64
C ALA A 637 -10.94 -23.00 -29.97
N LYS A 638 -11.29 -23.72 -31.04
CA LYS A 638 -10.88 -23.33 -32.40
C LYS A 638 -11.58 -22.02 -32.75
N ALA A 639 -10.81 -20.94 -32.95
CA ALA A 639 -11.35 -19.63 -33.12
C ALA A 639 -10.60 -18.83 -34.22
N SER A 640 -11.27 -17.78 -34.73
CA SER A 640 -10.66 -16.83 -35.68
C SER A 640 -9.57 -15.98 -34.99
N ALA A 641 -8.75 -15.31 -35.78
CA ALA A 641 -7.61 -14.52 -35.31
C ALA A 641 -7.93 -13.49 -34.20
N GLY A 642 -9.13 -12.93 -34.18
CA GLY A 642 -9.56 -11.98 -33.14
C GLY A 642 -10.29 -12.61 -31.96
N SER A 643 -10.30 -13.95 -31.84
CA SER A 643 -11.03 -14.72 -30.80
C SER A 643 -10.24 -15.94 -30.34
N ALA A 644 -8.93 -15.98 -30.56
CA ALA A 644 -8.06 -17.10 -30.18
C ALA A 644 -7.47 -16.84 -28.79
N SER A 645 -7.43 -17.90 -27.97
CA SER A 645 -6.71 -17.94 -26.70
C SER A 645 -6.31 -19.37 -26.38
N GLN A 646 -5.08 -19.58 -25.92
CA GLN A 646 -4.53 -20.88 -25.53
C GLN A 646 -3.97 -20.86 -24.10
N SER A 647 -4.28 -19.83 -23.33
CA SER A 647 -3.86 -19.78 -21.93
C SER A 647 -4.38 -21.00 -21.17
N THR A 648 -3.51 -21.59 -20.35
CA THR A 648 -3.82 -22.76 -19.51
C THR A 648 -3.97 -22.41 -18.05
N SER A 649 -3.68 -21.16 -17.67
CA SER A 649 -3.75 -20.69 -16.28
C SER A 649 -4.30 -19.27 -16.21
N HIS A 650 -4.82 -18.89 -15.05
CA HIS A 650 -5.33 -17.55 -14.78
C HIS A 650 -4.29 -16.45 -15.04
N GLY A 651 -3.07 -16.64 -14.58
CA GLY A 651 -1.97 -15.71 -14.79
C GLY A 651 -1.29 -15.80 -16.16
N GLY A 652 -1.74 -16.69 -17.04
CA GLY A 652 -1.07 -16.96 -18.31
C GLY A 652 -1.55 -16.15 -19.50
N PHE A 653 -2.70 -15.47 -19.41
CA PHE A 653 -3.31 -14.77 -20.55
C PHE A 653 -2.43 -13.69 -21.16
N ASP A 654 -1.69 -12.96 -20.35
CA ASP A 654 -0.81 -11.87 -20.75
C ASP A 654 0.55 -12.35 -21.29
N ALA A 655 0.83 -13.63 -21.16
CA ALA A 655 2.00 -14.32 -21.76
C ALA A 655 1.61 -15.30 -22.86
N ASP A 656 0.31 -15.47 -23.14
CA ASP A 656 -0.18 -16.36 -24.22
C ASP A 656 -0.17 -15.64 -25.57
N VAL A 657 0.63 -16.16 -26.51
CA VAL A 657 0.78 -15.59 -27.85
C VAL A 657 -0.55 -15.50 -28.60
N ALA A 658 -1.41 -16.52 -28.47
CA ALA A 658 -2.71 -16.53 -29.13
C ALA A 658 -3.63 -15.43 -28.58
N THR A 659 -3.69 -15.27 -27.24
CA THR A 659 -4.46 -14.22 -26.58
C THR A 659 -3.96 -12.84 -26.98
N MET A 660 -2.66 -12.57 -26.84
CA MET A 660 -2.10 -11.25 -27.10
C MET A 660 -2.22 -10.84 -28.58
N ASN A 661 -2.07 -11.77 -29.51
CA ASN A 661 -2.33 -11.51 -30.93
C ASN A 661 -3.82 -11.34 -31.23
N SER A 662 -4.72 -11.99 -30.51
CA SER A 662 -6.16 -11.75 -30.57
C SER A 662 -6.53 -10.34 -30.10
N VAL A 663 -5.92 -9.89 -28.99
CA VAL A 663 -6.03 -8.52 -28.49
C VAL A 663 -5.53 -7.51 -29.54
N LEU A 664 -4.35 -7.72 -30.12
CA LEU A 664 -3.81 -6.87 -31.20
C LEU A 664 -4.77 -6.81 -32.40
N HIS A 665 -5.26 -7.96 -32.85
CA HIS A 665 -6.20 -8.02 -33.97
C HIS A 665 -7.46 -7.18 -33.72
N ARG A 666 -7.99 -7.22 -32.49
CA ARG A 666 -9.16 -6.41 -32.10
C ARG A 666 -8.87 -4.91 -32.01
N ILE A 667 -7.69 -4.53 -31.50
CA ILE A 667 -7.25 -3.13 -31.47
C ILE A 667 -7.08 -2.58 -32.90
N LEU A 668 -6.45 -3.34 -33.76
CA LEU A 668 -6.15 -2.92 -35.13
C LEU A 668 -7.36 -3.05 -36.08
N ALA A 669 -8.35 -3.89 -35.74
CA ALA A 669 -9.41 -4.37 -36.61
C ALA A 669 -8.86 -4.99 -37.92
N ALA A 670 -7.64 -5.53 -37.85
CA ALA A 670 -6.88 -6.14 -38.94
C ALA A 670 -5.79 -7.06 -38.38
N ALA A 671 -5.15 -7.85 -39.24
CA ALA A 671 -3.97 -8.60 -38.85
C ALA A 671 -2.84 -7.64 -38.43
N PRO A 672 -2.11 -7.93 -37.33
CA PRO A 672 -0.97 -7.12 -36.91
C PRO A 672 0.15 -7.18 -37.93
N ALA A 673 0.84 -6.05 -38.15
CA ALA A 673 2.03 -6.01 -39.00
C ALA A 673 3.19 -6.76 -38.35
N GLN A 674 3.30 -6.68 -37.03
CA GLN A 674 4.25 -7.44 -36.20
C GLN A 674 3.49 -8.13 -35.07
N PRO A 675 3.21 -9.45 -35.20
CA PRO A 675 2.56 -10.18 -34.13
C PRO A 675 3.52 -10.43 -32.96
N PHE A 676 2.98 -10.67 -31.76
CA PHE A 676 3.73 -11.18 -30.63
C PHE A 676 4.22 -12.61 -30.92
N THR A 677 5.42 -12.92 -30.47
CA THR A 677 6.03 -14.26 -30.52
C THR A 677 6.32 -14.78 -29.11
N GLU A 678 6.63 -16.09 -28.99
CA GLU A 678 7.05 -16.67 -27.71
C GLU A 678 8.28 -15.96 -27.12
N ARG A 679 9.16 -15.44 -27.97
CA ARG A 679 10.34 -14.70 -27.53
C ARG A 679 9.94 -13.37 -26.86
N ASP A 680 8.97 -12.66 -27.40
CA ASP A 680 8.51 -11.36 -26.89
C ASP A 680 7.80 -11.53 -25.55
N LEU A 681 7.04 -12.61 -25.39
CA LEU A 681 6.26 -12.92 -24.20
C LEU A 681 6.97 -13.86 -23.20
N GLY A 682 8.24 -14.19 -23.44
CA GLY A 682 9.05 -15.08 -22.59
C GLY A 682 9.49 -14.49 -21.23
N PHE A 683 8.93 -13.34 -20.83
CA PHE A 683 9.22 -12.68 -19.55
C PHE A 683 8.61 -13.40 -18.34
N LYS A 684 8.08 -14.62 -18.48
CA LYS A 684 7.41 -15.39 -17.43
C LYS A 684 7.99 -15.05 -16.07
N SER A 685 7.18 -14.39 -15.27
CA SER A 685 7.54 -14.10 -13.90
C SER A 685 7.86 -15.43 -13.22
N LYS A 686 8.96 -15.51 -12.48
CA LYS A 686 9.24 -16.63 -11.57
C LYS A 686 8.13 -16.80 -10.53
N ALA A 687 7.22 -15.83 -10.42
CA ALA A 687 6.05 -15.84 -9.57
C ALA A 687 4.86 -16.69 -10.06
N SER A 688 4.82 -17.12 -11.33
CA SER A 688 3.74 -17.99 -11.81
C SER A 688 4.05 -19.48 -11.70
N SER A 689 5.24 -19.87 -11.30
CA SER A 689 5.57 -21.25 -10.96
C SER A 689 5.83 -21.38 -9.46
N PHE A 690 4.79 -21.48 -8.67
CA PHE A 690 4.86 -22.05 -7.32
C PHE A 690 5.10 -23.57 -7.37
N ALA A 691 6.01 -24.02 -8.22
CA ALA A 691 6.56 -25.35 -8.07
C ALA A 691 7.63 -25.25 -6.97
N PRO A 692 7.63 -26.13 -5.97
CA PRO A 692 8.66 -26.15 -4.95
C PRO A 692 10.00 -26.35 -5.68
N GLN A 693 10.87 -25.32 -5.63
CA GLN A 693 12.25 -25.49 -6.03
C GLN A 693 12.85 -26.47 -5.03
N HIS A 694 13.17 -27.67 -5.46
CA HIS A 694 14.00 -28.59 -4.69
C HIS A 694 15.21 -27.80 -4.17
N PRO A 695 15.57 -27.91 -2.91
CA PRO A 695 16.77 -27.27 -2.40
C PRO A 695 17.94 -27.69 -3.28
N VAL A 696 18.56 -26.73 -3.92
CA VAL A 696 19.82 -26.94 -4.64
C VAL A 696 20.79 -27.46 -3.58
N PRO A 697 21.41 -28.66 -3.74
CA PRO A 697 22.39 -29.13 -2.78
C PRO A 697 23.46 -28.05 -2.64
N LEU A 698 23.73 -27.62 -1.42
CA LEU A 698 24.86 -26.77 -1.09
C LEU A 698 26.11 -27.46 -1.61
N GLN A 699 26.62 -27.05 -2.77
CA GLN A 699 27.96 -27.40 -3.19
C GLN A 699 28.88 -26.81 -2.13
N THR A 700 29.52 -27.69 -1.38
CA THR A 700 30.60 -27.37 -0.46
C THR A 700 31.67 -26.66 -1.28
N ILE A 701 31.75 -25.32 -1.12
CA ILE A 701 32.87 -24.56 -1.68
C ILE A 701 34.08 -24.95 -0.83
N GLU A 702 34.92 -25.85 -1.35
CA GLU A 702 36.24 -26.07 -0.81
C GLU A 702 37.04 -24.77 -0.97
N LEU A 703 37.30 -24.13 0.17
CA LEU A 703 38.24 -22.99 0.23
C LEU A 703 39.61 -23.49 -0.23
N PRO A 704 40.27 -22.83 -1.19
CA PRO A 704 41.61 -23.23 -1.63
C PRO A 704 42.58 -23.16 -0.44
N ALA A 705 43.29 -24.27 -0.21
CA ALA A 705 44.29 -24.39 0.83
C ALA A 705 45.28 -23.24 0.80
N ASN A 706 45.47 -22.63 1.99
CA ASN A 706 46.42 -21.56 2.25
C ASN A 706 47.79 -21.86 1.64
N ARG A 707 48.14 -21.26 0.53
CA ARG A 707 49.54 -21.22 0.05
C ARG A 707 50.32 -20.31 1.03
N ARG A 708 51.17 -20.94 1.82
CA ARG A 708 52.19 -20.26 2.64
C ARG A 708 53.00 -19.34 1.73
N ALA A 709 53.03 -18.06 2.08
CA ALA A 709 53.98 -17.12 1.48
C ALA A 709 55.42 -17.50 1.83
N PRO A 710 56.38 -17.36 0.91
CA PRO A 710 57.78 -17.67 1.20
C PRO A 710 58.34 -16.67 2.17
N ALA A 711 59.00 -17.17 3.20
CA ALA A 711 59.76 -16.38 4.16
C ALA A 711 60.88 -15.60 3.46
N ASN A 712 60.81 -14.30 3.42
CA ASN A 712 61.86 -13.44 2.99
C ASN A 712 62.73 -13.07 4.20
N ASN A 713 63.82 -13.87 4.35
CA ASN A 713 64.91 -13.64 5.31
C ASN A 713 65.91 -12.75 4.62
N GLN A 714 65.88 -11.41 4.86
CA GLN A 714 67.05 -10.51 4.75
C GLN A 714 66.62 -9.12 5.21
N LEU A 715 67.05 -8.77 6.40
CA LEU A 715 67.60 -7.42 6.72
C LEU A 715 67.99 -7.42 8.19
N ARG A 716 69.16 -8.02 8.43
CA ARG A 716 70.01 -7.68 9.58
C ARG A 716 70.94 -6.57 9.19
N ASN A 717 71.12 -5.66 10.11
CA ASN A 717 72.22 -4.66 10.23
C ASN A 717 72.07 -3.38 9.42
N ARG A 718 71.66 -2.32 10.10
CA ARG A 718 72.60 -1.19 10.29
C ARG A 718 72.14 -0.36 11.51
N ARG A 719 73.05 -0.39 12.49
CA ARG A 719 73.12 0.56 13.60
C ARG A 719 73.90 1.80 13.13
N LEU A 720 73.52 2.98 13.70
CA LEU A 720 74.39 4.14 13.97
C LEU A 720 74.79 4.99 12.77
N ALA A 721 74.16 6.16 12.62
CA ALA A 721 74.69 7.48 12.95
C ALA A 721 73.56 8.48 12.87
#